data_840808cabf3abed5dcbd9b69e84296cd
#
_entry.id   840808cabf3abed5dcbd9b69e84296cd
#
_cell.length_a   1.000
_cell.length_b   1.000
_cell.length_c   1.000
_cell.angle_alpha   90.00
_cell.angle_beta   90.00
_cell.angle_gamma   90.00
#
_symmetry.space_group_name_H-M   'P 1'
#
loop_
_entity.id
_entity.type
_entity.pdbx_description
1 polymer ?
#
loop_
_entity_poly.entity_id
_entity_poly.type
_entity_poly.pdbx_seq_one_letter_code
_entity_poly.pdbx_strand_id
1 'polypeptide(L)'
;MKTEELRYLQRLAELYPTIGKASTEIINLQSILNLPKGTEHFLSDIHGEYEAFSHVLRNGSGAVRKKIDDVFGHTLSNSDKRSLATLVYYPKEKIAYVKKKEPDMQNWYKITLYRLIEVCKTTASKYTRSKVRKALPSDYAYVIEELITEKAEVLDKEAYYDSIVDTIIDIGRAENFIIALAELIQRLVVDHLHVLGDIYDRGPGPHFIMDRLMDYHSLDIQWGNHDVVWMGAAVGQAACMATVIRNSIRYGNLDILEDGYGINMMPLAAFAMEVYGDDPCQVFEVHGNPSNYNALEKELSRKMHKAISIIQFKLEGVLAKEHPDFHMENRCVLEGIDPDKGTVQLPDGSVHKLLDCHFPTIDWEHPYELTDGEKEVVERLSSAFRNCEKLQNHMQLLLDKGGLYKTYNGNLLFHGSIPLNEDGTLKEVEIYGETCKGKALYDKLEAYVRKAFFTVDEKEKKASQDILWYIWAGPNSPLYGKDKMTTFERYFIADKETHKEKKNAYYHLWEKEEVVNRMLEEFGLDPDEGHIINGHVPVHQLEGENPVKCDGKVIVIDGGFCEAYRNVTGIAGYTLVYSSYGLSLTAHEPFTSAEDAVETERDIVSNRVAVRYNPRRALVGDTDNGKALKERIQELKQLLDAYRKGVIKEKK
;
A
#
# COMPACT_ATOMS: atom_id res chain seq x y z
N MET A 1 -33.24 -23.91 23.74
CA MET A 1 -32.20 -23.70 22.71
C MET A 1 -32.88 -23.82 21.35
N LYS A 2 -32.71 -22.82 20.49
CA LYS A 2 -33.31 -22.84 19.13
C LYS A 2 -32.58 -23.88 18.28
N THR A 3 -33.26 -24.45 17.27
CA THR A 3 -32.69 -25.49 16.40
C THR A 3 -31.40 -25.08 15.70
N GLU A 4 -31.29 -23.81 15.32
CA GLU A 4 -30.09 -23.25 14.68
C GLU A 4 -28.91 -23.14 15.64
N GLU A 5 -29.16 -22.74 16.89
CA GLU A 5 -28.16 -22.64 17.94
C GLU A 5 -27.60 -24.04 18.29
N LEU A 6 -28.44 -25.05 18.32
CA LEU A 6 -28.00 -26.44 18.55
C LEU A 6 -27.12 -26.94 17.41
N ARG A 7 -27.49 -26.67 16.15
CA ARG A 7 -26.68 -27.05 14.97
C ARG A 7 -25.32 -26.36 14.99
N TYR A 8 -25.28 -25.09 15.38
CA TYR A 8 -24.03 -24.35 15.49
C TYR A 8 -23.12 -24.96 16.57
N LEU A 9 -23.64 -25.22 17.76
CA LEU A 9 -22.89 -25.86 18.84
C LEU A 9 -22.42 -27.27 18.48
N GLN A 10 -23.21 -28.03 17.70
CA GLN A 10 -22.80 -29.36 17.22
C GLN A 10 -21.59 -29.27 16.27
N ARG A 11 -21.53 -28.26 15.36
CA ARG A 11 -20.36 -28.01 14.51
C ARG A 11 -19.16 -27.56 15.36
N LEU A 12 -19.38 -26.68 16.33
CA LEU A 12 -18.33 -26.25 17.25
C LEU A 12 -17.76 -27.43 18.05
N ALA A 13 -18.59 -28.41 18.42
CA ALA A 13 -18.19 -29.63 19.10
C ALA A 13 -17.30 -30.56 18.23
N GLU A 14 -17.30 -30.41 16.91
CA GLU A 14 -16.37 -31.15 16.05
C GLU A 14 -14.92 -30.63 16.20
N LEU A 15 -14.75 -29.33 16.44
CA LEU A 15 -13.45 -28.70 16.70
C LEU A 15 -13.00 -28.90 18.15
N TYR A 16 -13.94 -28.87 19.09
CA TYR A 16 -13.70 -28.99 20.53
C TYR A 16 -14.50 -30.14 21.14
N PRO A 17 -14.17 -31.41 20.82
CA PRO A 17 -15.02 -32.57 21.09
C PRO A 17 -15.18 -32.93 22.55
N THR A 18 -14.42 -32.35 23.48
CA THR A 18 -14.49 -32.63 24.92
C THR A 18 -14.54 -31.37 25.75
N ILE A 19 -15.09 -31.45 26.95
CA ILE A 19 -15.05 -30.40 27.98
C ILE A 19 -13.62 -29.92 28.20
N GLY A 20 -12.66 -30.85 28.28
CA GLY A 20 -11.23 -30.51 28.45
C GLY A 20 -10.69 -29.63 27.36
N LYS A 21 -10.93 -29.97 26.07
CA LYS A 21 -10.46 -29.17 24.91
C LYS A 21 -11.13 -27.81 24.88
N ALA A 22 -12.45 -27.72 25.07
CA ALA A 22 -13.16 -26.45 25.11
C ALA A 22 -12.69 -25.57 26.28
N SER A 23 -12.49 -26.15 27.47
CA SER A 23 -11.98 -25.38 28.62
C SER A 23 -10.57 -24.88 28.42
N THR A 24 -9.67 -25.68 27.85
CA THR A 24 -8.29 -25.27 27.54
C THR A 24 -8.27 -24.10 26.55
N GLU A 25 -9.11 -24.14 25.51
CA GLU A 25 -9.21 -23.07 24.57
C GLU A 25 -9.75 -21.77 25.19
N ILE A 26 -10.79 -21.84 26.04
CA ILE A 26 -11.28 -20.67 26.78
C ILE A 26 -10.17 -20.05 27.62
N ILE A 27 -9.37 -20.85 28.34
CA ILE A 27 -8.26 -20.38 29.18
C ILE A 27 -7.22 -19.68 28.28
N ASN A 28 -6.87 -20.29 27.15
CA ASN A 28 -5.93 -19.74 26.17
C ASN A 28 -6.41 -18.39 25.63
N LEU A 29 -7.64 -18.33 25.09
CA LEU A 29 -8.21 -17.11 24.53
C LEU A 29 -8.34 -16.00 25.59
N GLN A 30 -8.78 -16.33 26.80
CA GLN A 30 -8.89 -15.37 27.91
C GLN A 30 -7.52 -14.81 28.31
N SER A 31 -6.48 -15.61 28.25
CA SER A 31 -5.10 -15.15 28.52
C SER A 31 -4.59 -14.21 27.45
N ILE A 32 -4.89 -14.49 26.17
CA ILE A 32 -4.50 -13.65 25.02
C ILE A 32 -5.09 -12.24 25.13
N LEU A 33 -6.31 -12.08 25.63
CA LEU A 33 -6.95 -10.78 25.81
C LEU A 33 -6.15 -9.82 26.70
N ASN A 34 -5.29 -10.34 27.58
CA ASN A 34 -4.47 -9.56 28.50
C ASN A 34 -3.07 -9.25 27.97
N LEU A 35 -2.72 -9.73 26.78
CA LEU A 35 -1.45 -9.34 26.13
C LEU A 35 -1.53 -7.90 25.63
N PRO A 36 -0.40 -7.21 25.52
CA PRO A 36 -0.35 -5.89 24.88
C PRO A 36 -0.87 -5.95 23.44
N LYS A 37 -1.59 -4.89 23.03
CA LYS A 37 -1.98 -4.70 21.63
C LYS A 37 -0.76 -4.81 20.72
N GLY A 38 -0.91 -5.50 19.60
CA GLY A 38 0.09 -5.56 18.54
C GLY A 38 0.39 -4.18 17.94
N THR A 39 1.51 -4.06 17.25
CA THR A 39 1.93 -2.82 16.59
C THR A 39 1.47 -2.83 15.14
N GLU A 40 0.68 -1.84 14.75
CA GLU A 40 0.23 -1.61 13.38
C GLU A 40 1.04 -0.50 12.75
N HIS A 41 1.45 -0.69 11.50
CA HIS A 41 2.12 0.33 10.69
C HIS A 41 1.24 0.70 9.50
N PHE A 42 1.21 2.00 9.18
CA PHE A 42 0.43 2.56 8.08
C PHE A 42 1.38 3.31 7.15
N LEU A 43 1.31 2.97 5.87
CA LEU A 43 2.09 3.56 4.78
C LEU A 43 1.14 3.95 3.65
N SER A 44 1.46 4.98 2.90
CA SER A 44 0.69 5.46 1.74
C SER A 44 1.61 5.96 0.65
N ASP A 45 1.10 6.04 -0.59
CA ASP A 45 1.72 6.75 -1.71
C ASP A 45 3.18 6.33 -1.96
N ILE A 46 3.41 5.01 -2.00
CA ILE A 46 4.75 4.41 -2.15
C ILE A 46 5.30 4.64 -3.56
N HIS A 47 4.41 4.65 -4.57
CA HIS A 47 4.72 5.00 -5.95
C HIS A 47 6.00 4.35 -6.49
N GLY A 48 6.13 3.05 -6.37
CA GLY A 48 7.25 2.30 -6.94
C GLY A 48 8.62 2.54 -6.30
N GLU A 49 8.73 3.27 -5.20
CA GLU A 49 9.98 3.56 -4.48
C GLU A 49 10.41 2.38 -3.60
N TYR A 50 10.78 1.28 -4.25
CA TYR A 50 11.05 -0.01 -3.60
C TYR A 50 12.17 0.06 -2.55
N GLU A 51 13.27 0.77 -2.82
CA GLU A 51 14.41 0.80 -1.91
C GLU A 51 14.07 1.49 -0.58
N ALA A 52 13.43 2.65 -0.64
CA ALA A 52 12.98 3.38 0.54
C ALA A 52 11.89 2.59 1.30
N PHE A 53 10.92 2.04 0.59
CA PHE A 53 9.89 1.19 1.16
C PHE A 53 10.48 -0.05 1.86
N SER A 54 11.39 -0.76 1.19
CA SER A 54 12.06 -1.93 1.75
C SER A 54 12.85 -1.60 3.02
N HIS A 55 13.54 -0.45 3.04
CA HIS A 55 14.25 0.01 4.24
C HIS A 55 13.29 0.30 5.40
N VAL A 56 12.17 1.00 5.14
CA VAL A 56 11.14 1.29 6.17
C VAL A 56 10.55 0.02 6.75
N LEU A 57 10.32 -1.02 5.94
CA LEU A 57 9.87 -2.32 6.45
C LEU A 57 10.94 -3.00 7.33
N ARG A 58 12.22 -2.93 6.93
CA ARG A 58 13.33 -3.56 7.66
C ARG A 58 13.62 -2.88 9.00
N ASN A 59 13.56 -1.55 9.06
CA ASN A 59 13.78 -0.81 10.30
C ASN A 59 12.52 -0.73 11.19
N GLY A 60 11.35 -1.17 10.65
CA GLY A 60 10.06 -1.09 11.33
C GLY A 60 9.72 0.34 11.73
N SER A 61 9.99 1.32 10.84
CA SER A 61 9.80 2.75 11.11
C SER A 61 10.46 3.23 12.41
N GLY A 62 11.68 2.73 12.65
CA GLY A 62 12.46 3.00 13.85
C GLY A 62 12.11 2.13 15.06
N ALA A 63 11.16 1.17 14.94
CA ALA A 63 10.79 0.29 16.05
C ALA A 63 11.92 -0.67 16.45
N VAL A 64 12.73 -1.14 15.49
CA VAL A 64 13.89 -2.00 15.78
C VAL A 64 14.90 -1.24 16.63
N ARG A 65 15.24 0.00 16.25
CA ARG A 65 16.17 0.84 17.00
C ARG A 65 15.66 1.09 18.43
N LYS A 66 14.37 1.40 18.57
CA LYS A 66 13.74 1.56 19.87
C LYS A 66 13.86 0.31 20.74
N LYS A 67 13.68 -0.89 20.16
CA LYS A 67 13.84 -2.16 20.88
C LYS A 67 15.28 -2.38 21.36
N ILE A 68 16.27 -2.03 20.54
CA ILE A 68 17.68 -2.09 20.92
C ILE A 68 17.96 -1.12 22.08
N ASP A 69 17.41 0.10 22.02
CA ASP A 69 17.55 1.09 23.10
C ASP A 69 16.85 0.63 24.38
N ASP A 70 15.66 0.01 24.30
CA ASP A 70 14.92 -0.55 25.44
C ASP A 70 15.71 -1.69 26.12
N VAL A 71 16.43 -2.52 25.34
CA VAL A 71 17.23 -3.65 25.87
C VAL A 71 18.53 -3.19 26.54
N PHE A 72 19.28 -2.35 25.84
CA PHE A 72 20.66 -2.05 26.23
C PHE A 72 20.82 -0.72 26.98
N GLY A 73 19.82 0.17 26.95
CA GLY A 73 19.87 1.43 27.70
C GLY A 73 21.22 2.14 27.55
N HIS A 74 21.94 2.27 28.63
CA HIS A 74 23.28 2.88 28.68
C HIS A 74 24.43 1.85 28.64
N THR A 75 24.13 0.55 28.55
CA THR A 75 25.17 -0.51 28.56
C THR A 75 25.91 -0.64 27.24
N LEU A 76 25.31 -0.18 26.13
CA LEU A 76 25.96 -0.07 24.83
C LEU A 76 26.09 1.38 24.40
N SER A 77 27.20 1.68 23.71
CA SER A 77 27.41 2.99 23.08
C SER A 77 26.37 3.23 21.97
N ASN A 78 26.10 4.50 21.64
CA ASN A 78 25.21 4.82 20.52
C ASN A 78 25.73 4.30 19.18
N SER A 79 27.05 4.19 19.02
CA SER A 79 27.66 3.60 17.83
C SER A 79 27.35 2.11 17.74
N ASP A 80 27.57 1.35 18.84
CA ASP A 80 27.27 -0.10 18.86
C ASP A 80 25.79 -0.38 18.58
N LYS A 81 24.90 0.44 19.14
CA LYS A 81 23.46 0.32 18.92
C LYS A 81 23.08 0.60 17.46
N ARG A 82 23.73 1.60 16.80
CA ARG A 82 23.52 1.85 15.36
C ARG A 82 24.02 0.68 14.55
N SER A 83 25.23 0.19 14.86
CA SER A 83 25.81 -0.97 14.17
C SER A 83 24.91 -2.21 14.28
N LEU A 84 24.38 -2.48 15.48
CA LEU A 84 23.46 -3.59 15.72
C LEU A 84 22.13 -3.38 14.98
N ALA A 85 21.59 -2.18 14.93
CA ALA A 85 20.37 -1.86 14.19
C ALA A 85 20.59 -2.09 12.69
N THR A 86 21.69 -1.57 12.12
CA THR A 86 22.05 -1.77 10.71
C THR A 86 22.25 -3.25 10.38
N LEU A 87 22.81 -4.03 11.30
CA LEU A 87 22.90 -5.49 11.14
C LEU A 87 21.52 -6.14 11.08
N VAL A 88 20.57 -5.70 11.91
CA VAL A 88 19.19 -6.20 11.83
C VAL A 88 18.54 -5.82 10.51
N TYR A 89 18.78 -4.61 9.98
CA TYR A 89 18.19 -4.16 8.70
C TYR A 89 18.78 -4.89 7.49
N TYR A 90 20.12 -5.04 7.45
CA TYR A 90 20.90 -5.57 6.34
C TYR A 90 21.88 -6.65 6.79
N PRO A 91 21.41 -7.82 7.28
CA PRO A 91 22.29 -8.78 7.92
C PRO A 91 23.36 -9.33 6.96
N LYS A 92 23.01 -9.64 5.72
CA LYS A 92 23.95 -10.20 4.75
C LYS A 92 25.04 -9.20 4.36
N GLU A 93 24.61 -7.98 4.02
CA GLU A 93 25.48 -6.89 3.58
C GLU A 93 26.40 -6.43 4.73
N LYS A 94 25.86 -6.33 5.96
CA LYS A 94 26.63 -5.93 7.14
C LYS A 94 27.65 -6.97 7.56
N ILE A 95 27.31 -8.26 7.52
CA ILE A 95 28.28 -9.34 7.77
C ILE A 95 29.41 -9.28 6.74
N ALA A 96 29.09 -9.15 5.45
CA ALA A 96 30.09 -9.03 4.40
C ALA A 96 31.01 -7.81 4.57
N TYR A 97 30.47 -6.68 5.04
CA TYR A 97 31.24 -5.48 5.35
C TYR A 97 32.17 -5.69 6.55
N VAL A 98 31.65 -6.26 7.65
CA VAL A 98 32.41 -6.51 8.88
C VAL A 98 33.57 -7.48 8.62
N LYS A 99 33.36 -8.56 7.86
CA LYS A 99 34.41 -9.54 7.47
C LYS A 99 35.65 -8.91 6.84
N LYS A 100 35.51 -7.75 6.19
CA LYS A 100 36.65 -7.04 5.59
C LYS A 100 37.46 -6.23 6.60
N LYS A 101 36.91 -5.98 7.80
CA LYS A 101 37.48 -5.04 8.77
C LYS A 101 37.79 -5.65 10.14
N GLU A 102 37.05 -6.67 10.53
CA GLU A 102 37.16 -7.31 11.84
C GLU A 102 38.21 -8.45 11.81
N PRO A 103 39.27 -8.35 12.60
CA PRO A 103 40.32 -9.38 12.64
C PRO A 103 39.90 -10.63 13.43
N ASP A 104 38.99 -10.51 14.41
CA ASP A 104 38.50 -11.60 15.25
C ASP A 104 37.00 -11.86 15.03
N MET A 105 36.70 -12.54 13.92
CA MET A 105 35.31 -12.87 13.58
C MET A 105 34.64 -13.83 14.56
N GLN A 106 35.40 -14.71 15.22
CA GLN A 106 34.87 -15.65 16.21
C GLN A 106 34.25 -14.92 17.40
N ASN A 107 35.02 -13.99 17.97
CA ASN A 107 34.54 -13.16 19.07
C ASN A 107 33.41 -12.23 18.63
N TRP A 108 33.49 -11.65 17.42
CA TRP A 108 32.41 -10.83 16.88
C TRP A 108 31.10 -11.60 16.72
N TYR A 109 31.12 -12.84 16.21
CA TYR A 109 29.94 -13.68 16.12
C TYR A 109 29.34 -13.96 17.50
N LYS A 110 30.18 -14.30 18.47
CA LYS A 110 29.74 -14.62 19.83
C LYS A 110 28.99 -13.42 20.46
N ILE A 111 29.59 -12.25 20.48
CA ILE A 111 29.00 -11.03 21.01
C ILE A 111 27.71 -10.67 20.27
N THR A 112 27.73 -10.77 18.95
CA THR A 112 26.59 -10.43 18.09
C THR A 112 25.40 -11.36 18.34
N LEU A 113 25.62 -12.66 18.44
CA LEU A 113 24.57 -13.64 18.73
C LEU A 113 23.91 -13.35 20.07
N TYR A 114 24.65 -13.11 21.14
CA TYR A 114 24.09 -12.76 22.44
C TYR A 114 23.24 -11.48 22.37
N ARG A 115 23.75 -10.44 21.71
CA ARG A 115 23.00 -9.17 21.54
C ARG A 115 21.70 -9.38 20.79
N LEU A 116 21.69 -10.14 19.69
CA LEU A 116 20.50 -10.42 18.90
C LEU A 116 19.50 -11.30 19.65
N ILE A 117 19.94 -12.29 20.42
CA ILE A 117 19.09 -13.14 21.27
C ILE A 117 18.34 -12.27 22.29
N GLU A 118 19.01 -11.30 22.96
CA GLU A 118 18.36 -10.41 23.92
C GLU A 118 17.31 -9.48 23.25
N VAL A 119 17.61 -8.96 22.05
CA VAL A 119 16.62 -8.19 21.28
C VAL A 119 15.44 -9.06 20.86
N CYS A 120 15.68 -10.31 20.43
CA CYS A 120 14.63 -11.27 20.11
C CYS A 120 13.75 -11.59 21.32
N LYS A 121 14.32 -11.87 22.51
CA LYS A 121 13.58 -12.11 23.76
C LYS A 121 12.63 -10.95 24.04
N THR A 122 13.14 -9.72 24.01
CA THR A 122 12.35 -8.52 24.29
C THR A 122 11.25 -8.30 23.25
N THR A 123 11.54 -8.54 21.99
CA THR A 123 10.57 -8.38 20.90
C THR A 123 9.48 -9.45 20.97
N ALA A 124 9.85 -10.70 21.30
CA ALA A 124 8.94 -11.83 21.43
C ALA A 124 8.07 -11.76 22.70
N SER A 125 8.49 -11.04 23.73
CA SER A 125 7.84 -11.03 25.05
C SER A 125 6.36 -10.59 25.09
N LYS A 126 5.94 -9.83 24.06
CA LYS A 126 4.53 -9.37 23.93
C LYS A 126 3.60 -10.38 23.27
N TYR A 127 4.11 -11.55 22.85
CA TYR A 127 3.36 -12.55 22.11
C TYR A 127 3.21 -13.86 22.85
N THR A 128 2.23 -14.67 22.42
CA THR A 128 2.13 -16.08 22.83
C THR A 128 3.28 -16.88 22.22
N ARG A 129 3.74 -17.93 22.90
CA ARG A 129 4.72 -18.86 22.34
C ARG A 129 4.29 -19.43 20.98
N SER A 130 3.00 -19.75 20.82
CA SER A 130 2.45 -20.25 19.56
C SER A 130 2.62 -19.26 18.41
N LYS A 131 2.41 -17.96 18.65
CA LYS A 131 2.62 -16.93 17.63
C LYS A 131 4.09 -16.77 17.26
N VAL A 132 4.97 -16.77 18.26
CA VAL A 132 6.43 -16.72 18.05
C VAL A 132 6.89 -17.94 17.26
N ARG A 133 6.46 -19.16 17.66
CA ARG A 133 6.82 -20.40 16.97
C ARG A 133 6.45 -20.41 15.49
N LYS A 134 5.29 -19.84 15.12
CA LYS A 134 4.88 -19.69 13.71
C LYS A 134 5.74 -18.68 12.92
N ALA A 135 6.44 -17.81 13.60
CA ALA A 135 7.33 -16.81 12.99
C ALA A 135 8.77 -17.32 12.85
N LEU A 136 9.14 -18.40 13.57
CA LEU A 136 10.50 -18.94 13.54
C LEU A 136 10.83 -19.54 12.17
N PRO A 137 12.07 -19.36 11.69
CA PRO A 137 12.56 -20.05 10.51
C PRO A 137 12.65 -21.57 10.75
N SER A 138 12.19 -22.37 9.79
CA SER A 138 12.08 -23.84 9.93
C SER A 138 13.38 -24.51 10.39
N ASP A 139 14.51 -24.10 9.85
CA ASP A 139 15.81 -24.75 10.06
C ASP A 139 16.36 -24.57 11.48
N TYR A 140 16.00 -23.45 12.14
CA TYR A 140 16.54 -23.09 13.46
C TYR A 140 15.47 -22.96 14.52
N ALA A 141 14.22 -23.33 14.23
CA ALA A 141 13.07 -23.06 15.09
C ALA A 141 13.27 -23.56 16.53
N TYR A 142 13.73 -24.81 16.69
CA TYR A 142 13.93 -25.41 18.02
C TYR A 142 15.01 -24.64 18.81
N VAL A 143 16.17 -24.38 18.18
CA VAL A 143 17.30 -23.74 18.86
C VAL A 143 16.98 -22.28 19.23
N ILE A 144 16.35 -21.55 18.31
CA ILE A 144 15.94 -20.15 18.58
C ILE A 144 14.89 -20.14 19.70
N GLU A 145 13.87 -21.02 19.67
CA GLU A 145 12.84 -21.09 20.70
C GLU A 145 13.47 -21.33 22.07
N GLU A 146 14.43 -22.25 22.18
CA GLU A 146 15.14 -22.55 23.44
C GLU A 146 15.88 -21.30 23.94
N LEU A 147 16.65 -20.63 23.06
CA LEU A 147 17.44 -19.46 23.42
C LEU A 147 16.63 -18.22 23.83
N ILE A 148 15.42 -18.03 23.27
CA ILE A 148 14.60 -16.85 23.55
C ILE A 148 13.54 -17.06 24.63
N THR A 149 13.27 -18.30 25.04
CA THR A 149 12.20 -18.61 25.99
C THR A 149 12.65 -18.55 27.43
N GLU A 150 13.88 -18.93 27.71
CA GLU A 150 14.41 -19.03 29.07
C GLU A 150 14.97 -17.69 29.56
N LYS A 151 14.90 -17.47 30.88
CA LYS A 151 15.50 -16.33 31.53
C LYS A 151 17.00 -16.60 31.77
N ALA A 152 17.85 -15.64 31.41
CA ALA A 152 19.30 -15.72 31.63
C ALA A 152 19.71 -15.87 33.11
N GLU A 153 18.80 -15.59 34.04
CA GLU A 153 19.03 -15.64 35.49
C GLU A 153 18.98 -17.05 36.09
N VAL A 154 18.73 -18.08 35.29
CA VAL A 154 18.74 -19.47 35.76
C VAL A 154 20.18 -19.98 35.71
N LEU A 155 20.90 -19.86 36.83
CA LEU A 155 22.32 -20.20 37.01
C LEU A 155 22.74 -21.55 36.44
N ASP A 156 21.84 -22.55 36.44
CA ASP A 156 22.15 -23.91 36.01
C ASP A 156 22.20 -24.12 34.49
N LYS A 157 21.78 -23.11 33.69
CA LYS A 157 21.71 -23.21 32.23
C LYS A 157 22.71 -22.31 31.48
N GLU A 158 23.52 -21.49 32.16
CA GLU A 158 24.47 -20.58 31.50
C GLU A 158 25.44 -21.36 30.61
N ALA A 159 26.08 -22.40 31.13
CA ALA A 159 26.98 -23.25 30.39
C ALA A 159 26.30 -23.98 29.21
N TYR A 160 25.00 -24.29 29.33
CA TYR A 160 24.21 -24.89 28.26
C TYR A 160 24.00 -23.92 27.10
N TYR A 161 23.64 -22.65 27.38
CA TYR A 161 23.47 -21.66 26.33
C TYR A 161 24.79 -21.28 25.68
N ASP A 162 25.88 -21.12 26.46
CA ASP A 162 27.21 -20.89 25.94
C ASP A 162 27.62 -22.01 24.99
N SER A 163 27.37 -23.27 25.37
CA SER A 163 27.63 -24.43 24.52
C SER A 163 26.86 -24.40 23.20
N ILE A 164 25.58 -23.96 23.21
CA ILE A 164 24.80 -23.82 21.98
C ILE A 164 25.45 -22.76 21.06
N VAL A 165 25.75 -21.57 21.60
CA VAL A 165 26.34 -20.47 20.82
C VAL A 165 27.71 -20.85 20.28
N ASP A 166 28.57 -21.43 21.11
CA ASP A 166 29.91 -21.89 20.71
C ASP A 166 29.81 -22.98 19.63
N THR A 167 28.89 -23.93 19.76
CA THR A 167 28.63 -24.96 18.73
C THR A 167 28.17 -24.34 17.40
N ILE A 168 27.26 -23.36 17.41
CA ILE A 168 26.83 -22.67 16.18
C ILE A 168 28.01 -22.04 15.45
N ILE A 169 28.96 -21.46 16.20
CA ILE A 169 30.17 -20.85 15.65
C ILE A 169 31.12 -21.91 15.11
N ASP A 170 31.40 -22.97 15.90
CA ASP A 170 32.36 -24.02 15.56
C ASP A 170 31.98 -24.81 14.31
N ILE A 171 30.67 -25.03 14.08
CA ILE A 171 30.18 -25.70 12.87
C ILE A 171 30.00 -24.74 11.67
N GLY A 172 30.43 -23.47 11.79
CA GLY A 172 30.40 -22.46 10.72
C GLY A 172 29.01 -21.98 10.34
N ARG A 173 28.04 -21.96 11.28
CA ARG A 173 26.64 -21.55 11.03
C ARG A 173 26.27 -20.19 11.63
N ALA A 174 27.22 -19.46 12.20
CA ALA A 174 26.99 -18.18 12.86
C ALA A 174 26.29 -17.15 11.95
N GLU A 175 26.73 -17.00 10.70
CA GLU A 175 26.13 -16.05 9.74
C GLU A 175 24.66 -16.36 9.46
N ASN A 176 24.35 -17.61 9.14
CA ASN A 176 22.98 -18.03 8.88
C ASN A 176 22.08 -17.81 10.10
N PHE A 177 22.62 -18.03 11.30
CA PHE A 177 21.88 -17.86 12.53
C PHE A 177 21.63 -16.37 12.86
N ILE A 178 22.62 -15.50 12.62
CA ILE A 178 22.50 -14.05 12.73
C ILE A 178 21.43 -13.53 11.76
N ILE A 179 21.44 -13.99 10.49
CA ILE A 179 20.43 -13.63 9.50
C ILE A 179 19.04 -14.05 9.97
N ALA A 180 18.89 -15.29 10.44
CA ALA A 180 17.61 -15.82 10.94
C ALA A 180 17.05 -15.01 12.14
N LEU A 181 17.92 -14.63 13.09
CA LEU A 181 17.54 -13.78 14.22
C LEU A 181 17.13 -12.37 13.77
N ALA A 182 17.88 -11.77 12.84
CA ALA A 182 17.57 -10.44 12.30
C ALA A 182 16.23 -10.42 11.58
N GLU A 183 15.94 -11.40 10.71
CA GLU A 183 14.67 -11.56 10.02
C GLU A 183 13.50 -11.80 11.00
N LEU A 184 13.74 -12.58 12.06
CA LEU A 184 12.76 -12.79 13.12
C LEU A 184 12.43 -11.49 13.87
N ILE A 185 13.43 -10.68 14.20
CA ILE A 185 13.24 -9.36 14.82
C ILE A 185 12.39 -8.47 13.90
N GLN A 186 12.75 -8.35 12.62
CA GLN A 186 11.99 -7.57 11.64
C GLN A 186 10.52 -8.02 11.59
N ARG A 187 10.27 -9.33 11.58
CA ARG A 187 8.92 -9.90 11.53
C ARG A 187 8.11 -9.63 12.80
N LEU A 188 8.74 -9.63 13.97
CA LEU A 188 8.06 -9.49 15.25
C LEU A 188 7.85 -8.03 15.71
N VAL A 189 8.57 -7.06 15.15
CA VAL A 189 8.39 -5.64 15.52
C VAL A 189 7.11 -5.04 14.96
N VAL A 190 6.63 -5.54 13.81
CA VAL A 190 5.38 -5.11 13.15
C VAL A 190 4.40 -6.26 13.14
N ASP A 191 3.22 -6.09 13.75
CA ASP A 191 2.18 -7.12 13.78
C ASP A 191 1.31 -7.11 12.55
N HIS A 192 0.99 -5.92 12.06
CA HIS A 192 0.13 -5.72 10.90
C HIS A 192 0.56 -4.48 10.12
N LEU A 193 0.54 -4.58 8.81
CA LEU A 193 0.84 -3.51 7.88
C LEU A 193 -0.43 -3.10 7.14
N HIS A 194 -0.73 -1.79 7.15
CA HIS A 194 -1.75 -1.16 6.33
C HIS A 194 -1.08 -0.35 5.24
N VAL A 195 -1.41 -0.62 3.97
CA VAL A 195 -0.95 0.15 2.82
C VAL A 195 -2.13 0.90 2.24
N LEU A 196 -2.11 2.24 2.33
CA LEU A 196 -3.22 3.10 1.94
C LEU A 196 -3.08 3.58 0.48
N GLY A 197 -2.75 2.64 -0.41
CA GLY A 197 -2.79 2.81 -1.84
C GLY A 197 -1.61 3.54 -2.47
N ASP A 198 -1.75 3.70 -3.78
CA ASP A 198 -0.77 4.27 -4.68
C ASP A 198 0.60 3.56 -4.59
N ILE A 199 0.55 2.24 -4.79
CA ILE A 199 1.73 1.39 -4.89
C ILE A 199 2.39 1.60 -6.25
N TYR A 200 1.57 1.73 -7.29
CA TYR A 200 1.97 1.83 -8.69
C TYR A 200 2.29 3.25 -9.14
N ASP A 201 2.88 3.34 -10.32
CA ASP A 201 3.29 4.53 -11.06
C ASP A 201 4.38 5.38 -10.39
N ARG A 202 4.98 6.26 -11.17
CA ARG A 202 6.01 7.25 -10.85
C ARG A 202 7.41 6.70 -10.60
N GLY A 203 7.62 5.80 -9.62
CA GLY A 203 8.90 5.16 -9.35
C GLY A 203 9.06 3.83 -10.07
N PRO A 204 10.29 3.27 -10.13
CA PRO A 204 10.64 2.15 -11.02
C PRO A 204 10.32 0.75 -10.49
N GLY A 205 9.98 0.59 -9.21
CA GLY A 205 9.93 -0.72 -8.55
C GLY A 205 8.58 -1.23 -8.03
N PRO A 206 7.39 -0.88 -8.62
CA PRO A 206 6.12 -1.35 -8.07
C PRO A 206 5.98 -2.87 -8.08
N HIS A 207 6.53 -3.55 -9.08
CA HIS A 207 6.51 -5.01 -9.17
C HIS A 207 7.34 -5.68 -8.05
N PHE A 208 8.46 -5.09 -7.64
CA PHE A 208 9.24 -5.57 -6.48
C PHE A 208 8.51 -5.32 -5.15
N ILE A 209 7.80 -4.19 -5.05
CA ILE A 209 6.95 -3.89 -3.88
C ILE A 209 5.86 -4.94 -3.76
N MET A 210 5.15 -5.24 -4.86
CA MET A 210 4.09 -6.25 -4.87
C MET A 210 4.62 -7.64 -4.54
N ASP A 211 5.76 -8.07 -5.13
CA ASP A 211 6.44 -9.32 -4.77
C ASP A 211 6.72 -9.38 -3.25
N ARG A 212 7.21 -8.28 -2.66
CA ARG A 212 7.49 -8.20 -1.22
C ARG A 212 6.23 -8.26 -0.35
N LEU A 213 5.14 -7.64 -0.80
CA LEU A 213 3.86 -7.65 -0.10
C LEU A 213 3.16 -9.01 -0.15
N MET A 214 3.33 -9.79 -1.24
CA MET A 214 2.81 -11.15 -1.34
C MET A 214 3.34 -12.06 -0.22
N ASP A 215 4.59 -11.88 0.17
CA ASP A 215 5.25 -12.65 1.22
C ASP A 215 5.07 -12.05 2.62
N TYR A 216 4.36 -10.91 2.75
CA TYR A 216 4.24 -10.24 4.04
C TYR A 216 3.25 -10.94 4.96
N HIS A 217 3.65 -11.16 6.22
CA HIS A 217 2.94 -12.05 7.16
C HIS A 217 1.54 -11.59 7.60
N SER A 218 1.25 -10.29 7.55
CA SER A 218 -0.06 -9.73 7.92
C SER A 218 -0.25 -8.36 7.30
N LEU A 219 -1.16 -8.24 6.34
CA LEU A 219 -1.31 -7.10 5.44
C LEU A 219 -2.77 -6.86 5.10
N ASP A 220 -3.14 -5.59 4.97
CA ASP A 220 -4.25 -5.14 4.13
C ASP A 220 -3.86 -3.91 3.29
N ILE A 221 -4.63 -3.68 2.22
CA ILE A 221 -4.35 -2.64 1.24
C ILE A 221 -5.66 -1.87 0.97
N GLN A 222 -5.66 -0.56 1.13
CA GLN A 222 -6.72 0.30 0.63
C GLN A 222 -6.27 0.80 -0.74
N TRP A 223 -7.01 0.44 -1.81
CA TRP A 223 -6.59 0.77 -3.18
C TRP A 223 -6.48 2.28 -3.39
N GLY A 224 -5.41 2.71 -4.04
CA GLY A 224 -5.26 4.05 -4.58
C GLY A 224 -5.79 4.14 -6.00
N ASN A 225 -5.95 5.36 -6.53
CA ASN A 225 -6.39 5.54 -7.91
C ASN A 225 -5.36 5.00 -8.92
N HIS A 226 -4.05 5.09 -8.63
CA HIS A 226 -3.01 4.48 -9.44
C HIS A 226 -3.07 2.94 -9.41
N ASP A 227 -3.44 2.33 -8.29
CA ASP A 227 -3.63 0.87 -8.22
C ASP A 227 -4.84 0.43 -9.07
N VAL A 228 -5.96 1.18 -8.97
CA VAL A 228 -7.19 0.85 -9.70
C VAL A 228 -7.03 0.99 -11.20
N VAL A 229 -6.25 1.97 -11.72
CA VAL A 229 -6.00 2.06 -13.16
C VAL A 229 -5.18 0.87 -13.67
N TRP A 230 -4.23 0.35 -12.87
CA TRP A 230 -3.53 -0.89 -13.19
C TRP A 230 -4.45 -2.13 -13.13
N MET A 231 -5.37 -2.19 -12.15
CA MET A 231 -6.42 -3.22 -12.11
C MET A 231 -7.29 -3.16 -13.37
N GLY A 232 -7.66 -1.96 -13.82
CA GLY A 232 -8.41 -1.75 -15.06
C GLY A 232 -7.67 -2.23 -16.30
N ALA A 233 -6.38 -1.94 -16.41
CA ALA A 233 -5.52 -2.44 -17.48
C ALA A 233 -5.44 -3.98 -17.47
N ALA A 234 -5.28 -4.58 -16.29
CA ALA A 234 -5.17 -6.03 -16.13
C ALA A 234 -6.45 -6.80 -16.50
N VAL A 235 -7.64 -6.21 -16.35
CA VAL A 235 -8.90 -6.81 -16.81
C VAL A 235 -9.23 -6.48 -18.26
N GLY A 236 -8.42 -5.64 -18.93
CA GLY A 236 -8.55 -5.30 -20.35
C GLY A 236 -9.40 -4.07 -20.64
N GLN A 237 -9.59 -3.16 -19.67
CA GLN A 237 -10.14 -1.82 -19.91
C GLN A 237 -9.10 -0.98 -20.69
N ALA A 238 -9.40 -0.69 -21.96
CA ALA A 238 -8.42 -0.14 -22.89
C ALA A 238 -7.92 1.27 -22.51
N ALA A 239 -8.79 2.14 -22.00
CA ALA A 239 -8.38 3.49 -21.57
C ALA A 239 -7.49 3.44 -20.32
N CYS A 240 -7.74 2.50 -19.40
CA CYS A 240 -6.87 2.25 -18.25
C CYS A 240 -5.49 1.74 -18.72
N MET A 241 -5.46 0.78 -19.66
CA MET A 241 -4.21 0.27 -20.24
C MET A 241 -3.41 1.39 -20.91
N ALA A 242 -4.06 2.21 -21.75
CA ALA A 242 -3.39 3.35 -22.39
C ALA A 242 -2.85 4.36 -21.35
N THR A 243 -3.58 4.59 -20.28
CA THR A 243 -3.16 5.46 -19.16
C THR A 243 -1.92 4.91 -18.46
N VAL A 244 -1.91 3.60 -18.14
CA VAL A 244 -0.76 2.93 -17.51
C VAL A 244 0.49 3.06 -18.38
N ILE A 245 0.38 2.76 -19.67
CA ILE A 245 1.51 2.87 -20.60
C ILE A 245 1.98 4.32 -20.72
N ARG A 246 1.07 5.28 -20.86
CA ARG A 246 1.39 6.70 -20.93
C ARG A 246 2.13 7.17 -19.66
N ASN A 247 1.65 6.77 -18.49
CA ASN A 247 2.30 7.09 -17.22
C ASN A 247 3.71 6.47 -17.15
N SER A 248 3.86 5.20 -17.51
CA SER A 248 5.16 4.52 -17.52
C SER A 248 6.16 5.22 -18.44
N ILE A 249 5.75 5.64 -19.64
CA ILE A 249 6.60 6.41 -20.55
C ILE A 249 6.93 7.78 -19.95
N ARG A 250 5.92 8.50 -19.46
CA ARG A 250 6.09 9.86 -18.92
C ARG A 250 7.13 9.91 -17.81
N TYR A 251 7.18 8.91 -16.94
CA TYR A 251 8.13 8.84 -15.82
C TYR A 251 9.42 8.08 -16.16
N GLY A 252 9.62 7.65 -17.42
CA GLY A 252 10.82 6.95 -17.85
C GLY A 252 10.95 5.53 -17.29
N ASN A 253 9.84 4.86 -17.05
CA ASN A 253 9.75 3.56 -16.37
C ASN A 253 9.14 2.46 -17.25
N LEU A 254 9.42 2.45 -18.56
CA LEU A 254 8.96 1.37 -19.45
C LEU A 254 9.46 0.00 -19.03
N ASP A 255 10.63 -0.07 -18.38
CA ASP A 255 11.22 -1.30 -17.85
C ASP A 255 10.27 -2.03 -16.87
N ILE A 256 9.34 -1.31 -16.21
CA ILE A 256 8.30 -1.94 -15.40
C ILE A 256 7.44 -2.87 -16.25
N LEU A 257 7.04 -2.41 -17.45
CA LEU A 257 6.21 -3.19 -18.36
C LEU A 257 7.00 -4.30 -19.03
N GLU A 258 8.19 -3.98 -19.58
CA GLU A 258 9.00 -4.90 -20.37
C GLU A 258 9.74 -5.93 -19.49
N ASP A 259 10.57 -5.48 -18.56
CA ASP A 259 11.37 -6.34 -17.70
C ASP A 259 10.59 -6.84 -16.47
N GLY A 260 9.79 -5.95 -15.86
CA GLY A 260 9.04 -6.25 -14.65
C GLY A 260 7.90 -7.25 -14.89
N TYR A 261 7.12 -7.04 -15.95
CA TYR A 261 5.94 -7.84 -16.28
C TYR A 261 6.04 -8.61 -17.61
N GLY A 262 7.09 -8.41 -18.40
CA GLY A 262 7.25 -9.10 -19.68
C GLY A 262 6.26 -8.65 -20.77
N ILE A 263 5.70 -7.46 -20.65
CA ILE A 263 4.75 -6.88 -21.60
C ILE A 263 5.53 -6.16 -22.70
N ASN A 264 5.52 -6.73 -23.91
CA ASN A 264 6.30 -6.21 -25.03
C ASN A 264 5.69 -4.93 -25.62
N MET A 265 6.45 -3.83 -25.64
CA MET A 265 6.03 -2.53 -26.18
C MET A 265 6.32 -2.36 -27.68
N MET A 266 6.89 -3.35 -28.36
CA MET A 266 7.18 -3.29 -29.81
C MET A 266 5.98 -2.91 -30.69
N PRO A 267 4.74 -3.37 -30.43
CA PRO A 267 3.59 -2.94 -31.23
C PRO A 267 3.38 -1.42 -31.22
N LEU A 268 3.52 -0.79 -30.03
CA LEU A 268 3.42 0.66 -29.89
C LEU A 268 4.64 1.37 -30.51
N ALA A 269 5.84 0.85 -30.31
CA ALA A 269 7.07 1.43 -30.86
C ALA A 269 7.06 1.45 -32.39
N ALA A 270 6.68 0.34 -33.03
CA ALA A 270 6.56 0.24 -34.48
C ALA A 270 5.50 1.21 -35.03
N PHE A 271 4.32 1.24 -34.44
CA PHE A 271 3.25 2.16 -34.81
C PHE A 271 3.68 3.64 -34.65
N ALA A 272 4.32 3.98 -33.54
CA ALA A 272 4.78 5.32 -33.27
C ALA A 272 5.85 5.79 -34.29
N MET A 273 6.75 4.92 -34.70
CA MET A 273 7.76 5.22 -35.72
C MET A 273 7.16 5.36 -37.11
N GLU A 274 6.15 4.56 -37.44
CA GLU A 274 5.45 4.65 -38.75
C GLU A 274 4.64 5.93 -38.85
N VAL A 275 3.91 6.33 -37.82
CA VAL A 275 2.95 7.43 -37.85
C VAL A 275 3.59 8.77 -37.48
N TYR A 276 4.49 8.80 -36.51
CA TYR A 276 5.12 10.00 -35.95
C TYR A 276 6.63 10.07 -36.22
N GLY A 277 7.13 9.30 -37.21
CA GLY A 277 8.56 9.22 -37.53
C GLY A 277 9.24 10.55 -37.75
N ASP A 278 8.57 11.46 -38.47
CA ASP A 278 9.08 12.81 -38.79
C ASP A 278 8.62 13.88 -37.76
N ASP A 279 7.82 13.53 -36.77
CA ASP A 279 7.31 14.45 -35.74
C ASP A 279 8.29 14.54 -34.56
N PRO A 280 8.74 15.74 -34.16
CA PRO A 280 9.63 15.91 -33.03
C PRO A 280 8.96 15.62 -31.67
N CYS A 281 7.62 15.60 -31.59
CA CYS A 281 6.83 15.31 -30.40
C CYS A 281 7.30 16.03 -29.12
N GLN A 282 7.67 17.32 -29.25
CA GLN A 282 8.37 18.06 -28.20
C GLN A 282 7.58 18.23 -26.90
N VAL A 283 6.24 18.29 -26.98
CA VAL A 283 5.37 18.45 -25.81
C VAL A 283 5.25 17.16 -24.96
N PHE A 284 5.75 16.03 -25.49
CA PHE A 284 5.71 14.71 -24.88
C PHE A 284 7.03 14.28 -24.24
N GLU A 285 7.75 15.22 -23.64
CA GLU A 285 9.00 14.90 -22.96
C GLU A 285 8.81 13.91 -21.81
N VAL A 286 9.84 13.08 -21.60
CA VAL A 286 9.92 12.13 -20.50
C VAL A 286 10.42 12.86 -19.26
N HIS A 287 9.68 12.77 -18.17
CA HIS A 287 10.05 13.29 -16.87
C HIS A 287 10.63 12.13 -16.05
N GLY A 288 11.89 11.93 -16.05
CA GLY A 288 12.56 10.88 -15.28
C GLY A 288 14.06 11.15 -15.26
N ASN A 289 14.85 10.20 -14.78
CA ASN A 289 16.29 10.37 -14.78
C ASN A 289 16.83 10.23 -16.22
N PRO A 290 17.03 11.36 -16.94
CA PRO A 290 17.37 11.34 -18.37
C PRO A 290 18.75 10.75 -18.67
N SER A 291 19.53 10.44 -17.63
CA SER A 291 20.89 9.90 -17.77
C SER A 291 20.90 8.45 -18.28
N ASN A 292 19.80 7.72 -18.13
CA ASN A 292 19.71 6.31 -18.53
C ASN A 292 19.30 6.11 -20.00
N TYR A 293 18.80 7.17 -20.68
CA TYR A 293 18.37 7.08 -22.07
C TYR A 293 19.35 7.76 -23.02
N ASN A 294 19.76 7.07 -24.08
CA ASN A 294 20.46 7.72 -25.18
C ASN A 294 19.51 8.60 -26.03
N ALA A 295 20.05 9.34 -26.99
CA ALA A 295 19.27 10.30 -27.79
C ALA A 295 18.17 9.62 -28.62
N LEU A 296 18.43 8.40 -29.15
CA LEU A 296 17.47 7.62 -29.94
C LEU A 296 16.33 7.08 -29.08
N GLU A 297 16.65 6.59 -27.88
CA GLU A 297 15.66 6.11 -26.91
C GLU A 297 14.73 7.25 -26.46
N LYS A 298 15.27 8.44 -26.21
CA LYS A 298 14.48 9.63 -25.87
C LYS A 298 13.54 10.04 -27.02
N GLU A 299 14.02 9.97 -28.25
CA GLU A 299 13.20 10.26 -29.42
C GLU A 299 12.07 9.26 -29.59
N LEU A 300 12.38 7.97 -29.55
CA LEU A 300 11.39 6.91 -29.62
C LEU A 300 10.35 7.03 -28.51
N SER A 301 10.79 7.26 -27.27
CA SER A 301 9.90 7.43 -26.11
C SER A 301 8.92 8.59 -26.29
N ARG A 302 9.36 9.74 -26.85
CA ARG A 302 8.45 10.87 -27.15
C ARG A 302 7.39 10.50 -28.18
N LYS A 303 7.77 9.78 -29.24
CA LYS A 303 6.84 9.31 -30.28
C LYS A 303 5.83 8.30 -29.72
N MET A 304 6.29 7.33 -28.95
CA MET A 304 5.42 6.38 -28.24
C MET A 304 4.48 7.08 -27.26
N HIS A 305 4.99 8.09 -26.54
CA HIS A 305 4.21 8.88 -25.59
C HIS A 305 3.07 9.63 -26.30
N LYS A 306 3.36 10.28 -27.44
CA LYS A 306 2.32 10.94 -28.26
C LYS A 306 1.32 9.94 -28.79
N ALA A 307 1.78 8.84 -29.39
CA ALA A 307 0.92 7.82 -29.96
C ALA A 307 -0.07 7.25 -28.93
N ILE A 308 0.41 6.81 -27.78
CA ILE A 308 -0.46 6.26 -26.75
C ILE A 308 -1.38 7.31 -26.10
N SER A 309 -0.94 8.58 -26.02
CA SER A 309 -1.78 9.67 -25.51
C SER A 309 -2.96 9.96 -26.44
N ILE A 310 -2.74 9.99 -27.76
CA ILE A 310 -3.83 10.16 -28.74
C ILE A 310 -4.81 8.99 -28.68
N ILE A 311 -4.30 7.75 -28.62
CA ILE A 311 -5.14 6.56 -28.42
C ILE A 311 -5.96 6.70 -27.14
N GLN A 312 -5.34 7.11 -26.01
CA GLN A 312 -6.04 7.33 -24.75
C GLN A 312 -7.17 8.34 -24.89
N PHE A 313 -6.93 9.51 -25.49
CA PHE A 313 -7.95 10.55 -25.65
C PHE A 313 -9.14 10.08 -26.51
N LYS A 314 -8.88 9.27 -27.54
CA LYS A 314 -9.95 8.65 -28.33
C LYS A 314 -10.79 7.68 -27.50
N LEU A 315 -10.15 6.77 -26.77
CA LEU A 315 -10.82 5.79 -25.92
C LEU A 315 -11.62 6.47 -24.79
N GLU A 316 -11.05 7.48 -24.15
CA GLU A 316 -11.73 8.24 -23.07
C GLU A 316 -12.92 9.04 -23.59
N GLY A 317 -12.84 9.62 -24.79
CA GLY A 317 -13.96 10.33 -25.41
C GLY A 317 -15.13 9.39 -25.74
N VAL A 318 -14.85 8.15 -26.19
CA VAL A 318 -15.88 7.14 -26.39
C VAL A 318 -16.56 6.80 -25.07
N LEU A 319 -15.78 6.51 -24.01
CA LEU A 319 -16.32 6.17 -22.68
C LEU A 319 -17.16 7.31 -22.08
N ALA A 320 -16.70 8.55 -22.19
CA ALA A 320 -17.45 9.70 -21.70
C ALA A 320 -18.80 9.88 -22.40
N LYS A 321 -18.88 9.53 -23.69
CA LYS A 321 -20.14 9.55 -24.47
C LYS A 321 -21.02 8.35 -24.17
N GLU A 322 -20.45 7.16 -23.93
CA GLU A 322 -21.20 5.97 -23.54
C GLU A 322 -21.80 6.11 -22.11
N HIS A 323 -21.14 6.86 -21.24
CA HIS A 323 -21.51 7.02 -19.83
C HIS A 323 -21.70 8.50 -19.43
N PRO A 324 -22.77 9.17 -19.87
CA PRO A 324 -23.04 10.56 -19.50
C PRO A 324 -23.29 10.73 -17.99
N ASP A 325 -23.72 9.69 -17.29
CA ASP A 325 -23.90 9.65 -15.83
C ASP A 325 -22.57 9.73 -15.05
N PHE A 326 -21.44 9.50 -15.70
CA PHE A 326 -20.11 9.71 -15.10
C PHE A 326 -19.70 11.19 -15.03
N HIS A 327 -20.40 12.08 -15.73
CA HIS A 327 -20.10 13.51 -15.80
C HIS A 327 -18.64 13.82 -16.19
N MET A 328 -18.13 13.10 -17.17
CA MET A 328 -16.75 13.20 -17.66
C MET A 328 -16.65 13.82 -19.06
N GLU A 329 -17.56 14.71 -19.42
CA GLU A 329 -17.61 15.40 -20.73
C GLU A 329 -16.34 16.21 -20.99
N ASN A 330 -15.62 16.59 -19.92
CA ASN A 330 -14.31 17.24 -20.01
C ASN A 330 -13.23 16.36 -20.68
N ARG A 331 -13.50 15.06 -20.89
CA ARG A 331 -12.63 14.17 -21.67
C ARG A 331 -12.94 14.22 -23.17
N CYS A 332 -14.04 14.82 -23.60
CA CYS A 332 -14.43 15.00 -24.99
C CYS A 332 -13.72 16.21 -25.63
N VAL A 333 -12.39 16.25 -25.57
CA VAL A 333 -11.58 17.41 -26.01
C VAL A 333 -11.28 17.44 -27.51
N LEU A 334 -11.26 16.27 -28.20
CA LEU A 334 -10.82 16.18 -29.59
C LEU A 334 -11.80 16.86 -30.56
N GLU A 335 -13.10 16.84 -30.28
CA GLU A 335 -14.10 17.51 -31.11
C GLU A 335 -14.09 19.03 -31.01
N GLY A 336 -13.42 19.58 -29.98
CA GLY A 336 -13.20 21.04 -29.84
C GLY A 336 -12.01 21.57 -30.62
N ILE A 337 -11.22 20.72 -31.27
CA ILE A 337 -10.02 21.12 -32.01
C ILE A 337 -10.42 21.68 -33.38
N ASP A 338 -9.92 22.88 -33.71
CA ASP A 338 -9.93 23.49 -35.06
C ASP A 338 -8.53 23.34 -35.66
N PRO A 339 -8.33 22.35 -36.57
CA PRO A 339 -7.01 22.06 -37.10
C PRO A 339 -6.47 23.18 -37.99
N ASP A 340 -7.36 23.92 -38.67
CA ASP A 340 -6.98 25.01 -39.55
C ASP A 340 -6.44 26.23 -38.79
N LYS A 341 -7.02 26.51 -37.62
CA LYS A 341 -6.60 27.60 -36.72
C LYS A 341 -5.54 27.19 -35.70
N GLY A 342 -5.33 25.90 -35.49
CA GLY A 342 -4.46 25.40 -34.44
C GLY A 342 -4.95 25.76 -33.04
N THR A 343 -6.26 25.69 -32.81
CA THR A 343 -6.90 26.02 -31.53
C THR A 343 -7.80 24.91 -31.05
N VAL A 344 -8.10 24.91 -29.76
CA VAL A 344 -9.08 24.01 -29.15
C VAL A 344 -10.08 24.82 -28.32
N GLN A 345 -11.37 24.52 -28.45
CA GLN A 345 -12.40 25.00 -27.57
C GLN A 345 -12.63 23.95 -26.47
N LEU A 346 -12.39 24.34 -25.23
CA LEU A 346 -12.65 23.49 -24.07
C LEU A 346 -14.15 23.46 -23.72
N PRO A 347 -14.62 22.46 -22.94
CA PRO A 347 -16.03 22.35 -22.54
C PRO A 347 -16.60 23.57 -21.80
N ASP A 348 -15.76 24.37 -21.16
CA ASP A 348 -16.15 25.64 -20.52
C ASP A 348 -16.36 26.79 -21.53
N GLY A 349 -16.17 26.54 -22.82
CA GLY A 349 -16.30 27.49 -23.92
C GLY A 349 -15.07 28.36 -24.17
N SER A 350 -14.01 28.24 -23.39
CA SER A 350 -12.75 28.93 -23.57
C SER A 350 -11.99 28.37 -24.80
N VAL A 351 -11.32 29.28 -25.56
CA VAL A 351 -10.56 28.90 -26.77
C VAL A 351 -9.08 29.15 -26.52
N HIS A 352 -8.27 28.12 -26.74
CA HIS A 352 -6.84 28.16 -26.49
C HIS A 352 -6.04 27.73 -27.73
N LYS A 353 -4.84 28.32 -27.90
CA LYS A 353 -3.91 27.90 -28.94
C LYS A 353 -3.22 26.59 -28.54
N LEU A 354 -3.13 25.66 -29.48
CA LEU A 354 -2.40 24.42 -29.33
C LEU A 354 -0.89 24.62 -29.47
N LEU A 355 -0.13 23.91 -28.63
CA LEU A 355 1.33 23.84 -28.68
C LEU A 355 1.83 22.87 -29.78
N ASP A 356 1.01 21.89 -30.12
CA ASP A 356 1.25 20.90 -31.16
C ASP A 356 -0.07 20.64 -31.91
N CYS A 357 -0.04 20.71 -33.21
CA CYS A 357 -1.22 20.58 -34.09
C CYS A 357 -1.09 19.41 -35.08
N HIS A 358 -0.10 18.54 -34.91
CA HIS A 358 0.09 17.40 -35.78
C HIS A 358 -0.65 16.18 -35.27
N PHE A 359 -1.82 15.89 -35.85
CA PHE A 359 -2.72 14.80 -35.46
C PHE A 359 -3.02 13.85 -36.65
N PRO A 360 -2.04 13.09 -37.15
CA PRO A 360 -2.17 12.31 -38.40
C PRO A 360 -3.21 11.18 -38.34
N THR A 361 -3.61 10.74 -37.14
CA THR A 361 -4.57 9.65 -36.97
C THR A 361 -5.97 10.11 -36.62
N ILE A 362 -6.22 11.42 -36.49
CA ILE A 362 -7.55 11.95 -36.17
C ILE A 362 -8.34 12.20 -37.44
N ASP A 363 -9.48 11.53 -37.59
CA ASP A 363 -10.53 11.87 -38.53
C ASP A 363 -11.44 12.93 -37.88
N TRP A 364 -11.47 14.14 -38.45
CA TRP A 364 -12.22 15.26 -37.86
C TRP A 364 -13.75 15.11 -37.97
N GLU A 365 -14.27 14.18 -38.81
CA GLU A 365 -15.70 13.83 -38.82
C GLU A 365 -16.02 12.84 -37.69
N HIS A 366 -15.05 12.00 -37.33
CA HIS A 366 -15.17 10.96 -36.29
C HIS A 366 -13.94 10.95 -35.35
N PRO A 367 -13.70 12.01 -34.55
CA PRO A 367 -12.41 12.23 -33.88
C PRO A 367 -12.04 11.17 -32.83
N TYR A 368 -12.98 10.37 -32.37
CA TYR A 368 -12.75 9.29 -31.39
C TYR A 368 -12.64 7.91 -32.05
N GLU A 369 -12.80 7.79 -33.36
CA GLU A 369 -12.61 6.51 -34.03
C GLU A 369 -11.12 6.15 -34.12
N LEU A 370 -10.79 4.93 -33.67
CA LEU A 370 -9.43 4.40 -33.80
C LEU A 370 -9.17 3.99 -35.26
N THR A 371 -7.99 4.32 -35.79
CA THR A 371 -7.50 3.76 -37.04
C THR A 371 -7.25 2.26 -36.90
N ASP A 372 -7.11 1.54 -38.02
CA ASP A 372 -6.84 0.10 -37.98
C ASP A 372 -5.49 -0.20 -37.28
N GLY A 373 -4.47 0.65 -37.48
CA GLY A 373 -3.20 0.53 -36.76
C GLY A 373 -3.35 0.75 -35.25
N GLU A 374 -4.13 1.75 -34.81
CA GLU A 374 -4.43 1.97 -33.40
C GLU A 374 -5.23 0.82 -32.79
N LYS A 375 -6.21 0.26 -33.51
CA LYS A 375 -6.98 -0.92 -33.08
C LYS A 375 -6.06 -2.12 -32.85
N GLU A 376 -5.12 -2.37 -33.78
CA GLU A 376 -4.14 -3.46 -33.63
C GLU A 376 -3.25 -3.27 -32.40
N VAL A 377 -2.74 -2.05 -32.16
CA VAL A 377 -1.93 -1.72 -30.97
C VAL A 377 -2.74 -1.98 -29.70
N VAL A 378 -3.97 -1.46 -29.61
CA VAL A 378 -4.85 -1.63 -28.44
C VAL A 378 -5.15 -3.09 -28.17
N GLU A 379 -5.49 -3.89 -29.21
CA GLU A 379 -5.81 -5.30 -29.07
C GLU A 379 -4.61 -6.11 -28.57
N ARG A 380 -3.43 -5.93 -29.17
CA ARG A 380 -2.20 -6.61 -28.79
C ARG A 380 -1.78 -6.31 -27.37
N LEU A 381 -1.79 -5.03 -26.99
CA LEU A 381 -1.38 -4.61 -25.65
C LEU A 381 -2.40 -5.02 -24.59
N SER A 382 -3.70 -4.85 -24.84
CA SER A 382 -4.75 -5.33 -23.93
C SER A 382 -4.65 -6.84 -23.70
N SER A 383 -4.35 -7.61 -24.76
CA SER A 383 -4.12 -9.06 -24.65
C SER A 383 -2.88 -9.36 -23.80
N ALA A 384 -1.80 -8.62 -23.98
CA ALA A 384 -0.58 -8.80 -23.18
C ALA A 384 -0.81 -8.55 -21.69
N PHE A 385 -1.51 -7.45 -21.31
CA PHE A 385 -1.87 -7.16 -19.93
C PHE A 385 -2.75 -8.26 -19.31
N ARG A 386 -3.78 -8.71 -20.01
CA ARG A 386 -4.68 -9.77 -19.51
C ARG A 386 -4.00 -11.11 -19.31
N ASN A 387 -2.99 -11.44 -20.14
CA ASN A 387 -2.31 -12.73 -20.12
C ASN A 387 -0.99 -12.72 -19.33
N CYS A 388 -0.59 -11.60 -18.74
CA CYS A 388 0.59 -11.52 -17.89
C CYS A 388 0.33 -12.17 -16.53
N GLU A 389 0.82 -13.40 -16.33
CA GLU A 389 0.61 -14.17 -15.10
C GLU A 389 1.09 -13.41 -13.85
N LYS A 390 2.27 -12.79 -13.90
CA LYS A 390 2.79 -12.03 -12.77
C LYS A 390 1.88 -10.85 -12.40
N LEU A 391 1.39 -10.11 -13.39
CA LEU A 391 0.45 -9.02 -13.16
C LEU A 391 -0.86 -9.53 -12.56
N GLN A 392 -1.42 -10.64 -13.09
CA GLN A 392 -2.63 -11.23 -12.54
C GLN A 392 -2.47 -11.68 -11.09
N ASN A 393 -1.32 -12.25 -10.72
CA ASN A 393 -1.01 -12.62 -9.33
C ASN A 393 -0.96 -11.40 -8.41
N HIS A 394 -0.40 -10.28 -8.89
CA HIS A 394 -0.39 -9.02 -8.14
C HIS A 394 -1.80 -8.43 -7.98
N MET A 395 -2.61 -8.49 -9.03
CA MET A 395 -4.03 -8.07 -8.95
C MET A 395 -4.82 -8.95 -7.99
N GLN A 396 -4.56 -10.26 -7.98
CA GLN A 396 -5.17 -11.17 -7.01
C GLN A 396 -4.82 -10.78 -5.56
N LEU A 397 -3.57 -10.39 -5.28
CA LEU A 397 -3.19 -9.86 -3.97
C LEU A 397 -4.01 -8.62 -3.60
N LEU A 398 -4.16 -7.65 -4.53
CA LEU A 398 -4.97 -6.46 -4.31
C LEU A 398 -6.44 -6.82 -4.02
N LEU A 399 -6.99 -7.83 -4.68
CA LEU A 399 -8.36 -8.30 -4.45
C LEU A 399 -8.51 -9.04 -3.11
N ASP A 400 -7.54 -9.88 -2.75
CA ASP A 400 -7.61 -10.72 -1.55
C ASP A 400 -7.34 -9.94 -0.27
N LYS A 401 -6.45 -8.95 -0.33
CA LYS A 401 -6.01 -8.15 0.82
C LYS A 401 -6.52 -6.72 0.80
N GLY A 402 -7.17 -6.31 -0.29
CA GLY A 402 -7.54 -4.92 -0.51
C GLY A 402 -9.03 -4.64 -0.59
N GLY A 403 -9.33 -3.34 -0.56
CA GLY A 403 -10.64 -2.75 -0.73
C GLY A 403 -10.51 -1.24 -0.87
N LEU A 404 -11.64 -0.56 -1.08
CA LEU A 404 -11.65 0.91 -1.18
C LEU A 404 -11.50 1.59 0.18
N TYR A 405 -11.91 0.93 1.26
CA TYR A 405 -11.76 1.40 2.63
C TYR A 405 -11.67 0.23 3.60
N LYS A 406 -11.28 0.51 4.84
CA LYS A 406 -11.32 -0.43 5.95
C LYS A 406 -11.56 0.29 7.27
N THR A 407 -12.36 -0.31 8.14
CA THR A 407 -12.39 0.06 9.55
C THR A 407 -11.57 -0.95 10.35
N TYR A 408 -10.63 -0.49 11.16
CA TYR A 408 -9.76 -1.37 11.94
C TYR A 408 -9.28 -0.70 13.23
N ASN A 409 -9.58 -1.30 14.36
CA ASN A 409 -9.20 -0.83 15.70
C ASN A 409 -9.51 0.66 15.95
N GLY A 410 -10.72 1.10 15.57
CA GLY A 410 -11.15 2.49 15.71
C GLY A 410 -10.65 3.43 14.62
N ASN A 411 -9.91 2.95 13.63
CA ASN A 411 -9.44 3.77 12.52
C ASN A 411 -10.26 3.50 11.26
N LEU A 412 -10.63 4.56 10.54
CA LEU A 412 -11.18 4.52 9.18
C LEU A 412 -10.04 4.78 8.20
N LEU A 413 -9.76 3.80 7.37
CA LEU A 413 -8.66 3.79 6.41
C LEU A 413 -9.22 3.89 5.00
N PHE A 414 -8.74 4.83 4.20
CA PHE A 414 -8.99 4.93 2.77
C PHE A 414 -7.89 5.76 2.10
N HIS A 415 -7.79 5.70 0.79
CA HIS A 415 -6.71 6.39 0.08
C HIS A 415 -6.99 7.90 -0.08
N GLY A 416 -8.06 8.29 -0.76
CA GLY A 416 -8.28 9.66 -1.25
C GLY A 416 -9.18 10.51 -0.34
N SER A 417 -10.51 10.51 -0.59
CA SER A 417 -11.45 11.39 0.09
C SER A 417 -12.85 10.80 0.20
N ILE A 418 -13.62 11.24 1.17
CA ILE A 418 -15.07 11.01 1.21
C ILE A 418 -15.74 12.18 0.49
N PRO A 419 -16.48 11.96 -0.61
CA PRO A 419 -17.14 13.05 -1.33
C PRO A 419 -18.13 13.82 -0.44
N LEU A 420 -17.90 15.13 -0.31
CA LEU A 420 -18.69 16.06 0.49
C LEU A 420 -19.21 17.24 -0.34
N ASN A 421 -20.36 17.77 0.07
CA ASN A 421 -20.82 19.10 -0.33
C ASN A 421 -20.11 20.18 0.49
N GLU A 422 -20.15 21.42 0.03
CA GLU A 422 -19.50 22.56 0.71
C GLU A 422 -20.08 22.84 2.13
N ASP A 423 -21.29 22.36 2.41
CA ASP A 423 -21.91 22.43 3.74
C ASP A 423 -21.49 21.30 4.69
N GLY A 424 -20.63 20.39 4.22
CA GLY A 424 -20.15 19.23 4.97
C GLY A 424 -21.11 18.04 5.02
N THR A 425 -22.19 18.04 4.24
CA THR A 425 -23.04 16.87 4.07
C THR A 425 -22.40 15.90 3.06
N LEU A 426 -22.73 14.61 3.19
CA LEU A 426 -22.28 13.57 2.25
C LEU A 426 -22.86 13.84 0.87
N LYS A 427 -22.00 13.87 -0.15
CA LYS A 427 -22.39 14.13 -1.53
C LYS A 427 -23.04 12.90 -2.13
N GLU A 428 -24.19 13.09 -2.77
CA GLU A 428 -24.85 12.07 -3.57
C GLU A 428 -24.19 11.94 -4.94
N VAL A 429 -23.89 10.72 -5.32
CA VAL A 429 -23.23 10.36 -6.59
C VAL A 429 -24.09 9.31 -7.30
N GLU A 430 -24.41 9.57 -8.55
CA GLU A 430 -25.16 8.62 -9.38
C GLU A 430 -24.17 7.68 -10.09
N ILE A 431 -24.42 6.38 -9.99
CA ILE A 431 -23.67 5.32 -10.69
C ILE A 431 -24.69 4.37 -11.30
N TYR A 432 -24.78 4.36 -12.63
CA TYR A 432 -25.71 3.54 -13.40
C TYR A 432 -27.19 3.68 -12.94
N GLY A 433 -27.63 4.94 -12.75
CA GLY A 433 -29.01 5.26 -12.36
C GLY A 433 -29.33 5.03 -10.90
N GLU A 434 -28.36 4.64 -10.08
CA GLU A 434 -28.54 4.50 -8.63
C GLU A 434 -27.72 5.55 -7.89
N THR A 435 -28.40 6.31 -7.02
CA THR A 435 -27.76 7.33 -6.18
C THR A 435 -27.22 6.73 -4.89
N CYS A 436 -25.93 6.95 -4.62
CA CYS A 436 -25.24 6.49 -3.43
C CYS A 436 -24.42 7.62 -2.81
N LYS A 437 -24.14 7.53 -1.49
CA LYS A 437 -23.27 8.46 -0.76
C LYS A 437 -22.55 7.75 0.38
N GLY A 438 -21.51 8.37 0.89
CA GLY A 438 -20.74 7.86 2.03
C GLY A 438 -20.32 6.41 1.86
N LYS A 439 -20.53 5.58 2.88
CA LYS A 439 -20.19 4.16 2.88
C LYS A 439 -20.84 3.38 1.74
N ALA A 440 -22.11 3.66 1.43
CA ALA A 440 -22.81 2.96 0.35
C ALA A 440 -22.18 3.20 -1.03
N LEU A 441 -21.59 4.38 -1.29
CA LEU A 441 -20.85 4.67 -2.52
C LEU A 441 -19.58 3.80 -2.58
N TYR A 442 -18.82 3.72 -1.50
CA TYR A 442 -17.63 2.87 -1.43
C TYR A 442 -17.96 1.40 -1.66
N ASP A 443 -18.97 0.88 -0.95
CA ASP A 443 -19.41 -0.53 -1.07
C ASP A 443 -19.85 -0.85 -2.51
N LYS A 444 -20.57 0.07 -3.17
CA LYS A 444 -21.03 -0.10 -4.56
C LYS A 444 -19.86 -0.11 -5.54
N LEU A 445 -18.95 0.87 -5.46
CA LEU A 445 -17.79 0.94 -6.35
C LEU A 445 -16.88 -0.27 -6.17
N GLU A 446 -16.62 -0.70 -4.92
CA GLU A 446 -15.83 -1.91 -4.65
C GLU A 446 -16.48 -3.16 -5.24
N ALA A 447 -17.81 -3.29 -5.16
CA ALA A 447 -18.52 -4.41 -5.77
C ALA A 447 -18.30 -4.47 -7.29
N TYR A 448 -18.29 -3.32 -7.99
CA TYR A 448 -17.98 -3.27 -9.43
C TYR A 448 -16.51 -3.63 -9.70
N VAL A 449 -15.56 -3.13 -8.92
CA VAL A 449 -14.15 -3.55 -9.09
C VAL A 449 -14.01 -5.07 -9.01
N ARG A 450 -14.64 -5.72 -8.03
CA ARG A 450 -14.60 -7.18 -7.89
C ARG A 450 -15.31 -7.88 -9.04
N LYS A 451 -16.47 -7.39 -9.50
CA LYS A 451 -17.20 -7.93 -10.64
C LYS A 451 -16.38 -7.89 -11.93
N ALA A 452 -15.57 -6.86 -12.16
CA ALA A 452 -14.70 -6.77 -13.33
C ALA A 452 -13.75 -7.97 -13.47
N PHE A 453 -13.36 -8.59 -12.35
CA PHE A 453 -12.49 -9.77 -12.33
C PHE A 453 -13.24 -11.10 -12.33
N PHE A 454 -14.41 -11.18 -11.70
CA PHE A 454 -15.03 -12.47 -11.37
C PHE A 454 -16.34 -12.75 -12.11
N THR A 455 -17.01 -11.74 -12.72
CA THR A 455 -18.25 -12.00 -13.46
C THR A 455 -17.96 -12.66 -14.81
N VAL A 456 -18.87 -13.56 -15.20
CA VAL A 456 -18.85 -14.23 -16.51
C VAL A 456 -19.83 -13.61 -17.51
N ASP A 457 -20.75 -12.76 -17.06
CA ASP A 457 -21.66 -12.01 -17.93
C ASP A 457 -20.90 -10.87 -18.60
N GLU A 458 -20.79 -10.90 -19.91
CA GLU A 458 -19.98 -9.95 -20.69
C GLU A 458 -20.49 -8.49 -20.58
N LYS A 459 -21.80 -8.30 -20.47
CA LYS A 459 -22.37 -6.95 -20.32
C LYS A 459 -22.08 -6.36 -18.94
N GLU A 460 -22.27 -7.15 -17.90
CA GLU A 460 -21.95 -6.75 -16.53
C GLU A 460 -20.45 -6.54 -16.36
N LYS A 461 -19.63 -7.38 -17.00
CA LYS A 461 -18.18 -7.28 -17.01
C LYS A 461 -17.73 -5.96 -17.64
N LYS A 462 -18.25 -5.62 -18.84
CA LYS A 462 -17.89 -4.35 -19.50
C LYS A 462 -18.27 -3.16 -18.63
N ALA A 463 -19.48 -3.10 -18.10
CA ALA A 463 -19.90 -2.03 -17.20
C ALA A 463 -18.98 -1.93 -15.97
N SER A 464 -18.56 -3.08 -15.43
CA SER A 464 -17.65 -3.13 -14.28
C SER A 464 -16.23 -2.67 -14.63
N GLN A 465 -15.74 -2.97 -15.83
CA GLN A 465 -14.46 -2.47 -16.35
C GLN A 465 -14.50 -0.94 -16.53
N ASP A 466 -15.60 -0.38 -17.02
CA ASP A 466 -15.73 1.06 -17.25
C ASP A 466 -15.78 1.85 -15.94
N ILE A 467 -16.32 1.26 -14.86
CA ILE A 467 -16.22 1.85 -13.49
C ILE A 467 -14.78 1.98 -13.00
N LEU A 468 -13.86 1.08 -13.36
CA LEU A 468 -12.45 1.21 -12.99
C LEU A 468 -11.82 2.50 -13.59
N TRP A 469 -12.21 2.85 -14.82
CA TRP A 469 -11.81 4.12 -15.42
C TRP A 469 -12.44 5.32 -14.70
N TYR A 470 -13.74 5.23 -14.33
CA TYR A 470 -14.38 6.27 -13.52
C TYR A 470 -13.69 6.46 -12.16
N ILE A 471 -13.37 5.38 -11.45
CA ILE A 471 -12.68 5.46 -10.15
C ILE A 471 -11.31 6.13 -10.29
N TRP A 472 -10.60 5.90 -11.40
CA TRP A 472 -9.30 6.50 -11.67
C TRP A 472 -9.35 8.02 -11.72
N ALA A 473 -10.29 8.62 -12.45
CA ALA A 473 -10.26 10.04 -12.81
C ALA A 473 -11.62 10.76 -12.77
N GLY A 474 -12.69 10.07 -12.35
CA GLY A 474 -14.04 10.62 -12.35
C GLY A 474 -14.26 11.68 -11.28
N PRO A 475 -15.11 12.68 -11.55
CA PRO A 475 -15.53 13.65 -10.56
C PRO A 475 -16.28 12.91 -9.43
N ASN A 476 -16.01 13.31 -8.20
CA ASN A 476 -16.55 12.65 -6.99
C ASN A 476 -16.11 11.19 -6.78
N SER A 477 -15.13 10.70 -7.56
CA SER A 477 -14.46 9.45 -7.20
C SER A 477 -13.80 9.58 -5.83
N PRO A 478 -14.05 8.64 -4.90
CA PRO A 478 -13.44 8.70 -3.58
C PRO A 478 -11.92 8.54 -3.62
N LEU A 479 -11.36 7.95 -4.68
CA LEU A 479 -9.92 7.78 -4.81
C LEU A 479 -9.23 8.99 -5.46
N TYR A 480 -9.89 9.67 -6.38
CA TYR A 480 -9.30 10.82 -7.08
C TYR A 480 -9.53 12.15 -6.34
N GLY A 481 -10.71 12.37 -5.80
CA GLY A 481 -11.02 13.49 -4.91
C GLY A 481 -10.94 14.89 -5.53
N LYS A 482 -11.11 15.03 -6.86
CA LYS A 482 -11.11 16.30 -7.59
C LYS A 482 -12.27 16.34 -8.59
N ASP A 483 -12.52 17.52 -9.15
CA ASP A 483 -13.63 17.76 -10.09
C ASP A 483 -13.35 17.24 -11.51
N LYS A 484 -12.11 17.26 -11.95
CA LYS A 484 -11.65 16.78 -13.26
C LYS A 484 -10.17 16.46 -13.24
N MET A 485 -9.73 15.61 -14.18
CA MET A 485 -8.32 15.36 -14.44
C MET A 485 -7.90 16.05 -15.74
N THR A 486 -6.96 16.97 -15.65
CA THR A 486 -6.43 17.73 -16.80
C THR A 486 -5.23 17.00 -17.39
N THR A 487 -5.45 16.21 -18.45
CA THR A 487 -4.39 15.48 -19.14
C THR A 487 -4.04 16.12 -20.47
N PHE A 488 -5.03 16.33 -21.35
CA PHE A 488 -4.87 16.97 -22.64
C PHE A 488 -4.32 18.40 -22.48
N GLU A 489 -4.89 19.16 -21.57
CA GLU A 489 -4.53 20.56 -21.32
C GLU A 489 -3.04 20.69 -20.96
N ARG A 490 -2.51 19.75 -20.16
CA ARG A 490 -1.10 19.78 -19.72
C ARG A 490 -0.10 19.54 -20.85
N TYR A 491 -0.50 18.85 -21.91
CA TYR A 491 0.34 18.63 -23.09
C TYR A 491 0.19 19.76 -24.12
N PHE A 492 -1.05 20.15 -24.40
CA PHE A 492 -1.36 20.92 -25.58
C PHE A 492 -1.63 22.41 -25.34
N ILE A 493 -1.85 22.84 -24.09
CA ILE A 493 -2.20 24.23 -23.77
C ILE A 493 -1.16 24.84 -22.83
N ALA A 494 -0.63 26.00 -23.19
CA ALA A 494 0.37 26.70 -22.37
C ALA A 494 -0.23 27.42 -21.16
N ASP A 495 -1.52 27.77 -21.21
CA ASP A 495 -2.21 28.47 -20.13
C ASP A 495 -2.40 27.57 -18.91
N LYS A 496 -1.70 27.91 -17.82
CA LYS A 496 -1.73 27.15 -16.56
C LYS A 496 -3.09 27.18 -15.85
N GLU A 497 -3.95 28.14 -16.16
CA GLU A 497 -5.30 28.18 -15.57
C GLU A 497 -6.12 26.96 -16.02
N THR A 498 -5.94 26.49 -17.26
CA THR A 498 -6.62 25.29 -17.77
C THR A 498 -6.15 23.99 -17.08
N HIS A 499 -4.98 24.02 -16.42
CA HIS A 499 -4.42 22.87 -15.70
C HIS A 499 -4.95 22.74 -14.26
N LYS A 500 -5.78 23.69 -13.80
CA LYS A 500 -6.30 23.65 -12.43
C LYS A 500 -7.38 22.58 -12.28
N GLU A 501 -7.27 21.86 -11.19
CA GLU A 501 -8.20 20.81 -10.76
C GLU A 501 -8.69 21.18 -9.36
N LYS A 502 -10.01 21.39 -9.20
CA LYS A 502 -10.59 21.77 -7.91
C LYS A 502 -10.70 20.53 -7.01
N LYS A 503 -10.12 20.60 -5.83
CA LYS A 503 -10.24 19.55 -4.83
C LYS A 503 -11.66 19.47 -4.26
N ASN A 504 -12.09 18.27 -3.86
CA ASN A 504 -13.34 18.04 -3.15
C ASN A 504 -13.39 18.81 -1.83
N ALA A 505 -14.58 19.15 -1.37
CA ALA A 505 -14.78 19.85 -0.11
C ALA A 505 -14.20 19.13 1.12
N TYR A 506 -14.01 17.82 1.05
CA TYR A 506 -13.32 17.03 2.07
C TYR A 506 -11.99 17.67 2.51
N TYR A 507 -11.15 18.12 1.57
CA TYR A 507 -9.78 18.61 1.83
C TYR A 507 -9.70 19.99 2.51
N HIS A 508 -10.80 20.66 2.74
CA HIS A 508 -10.86 21.89 3.54
C HIS A 508 -11.87 21.80 4.71
N LEU A 509 -12.72 20.76 4.72
CA LEU A 509 -13.66 20.52 5.80
C LEU A 509 -13.15 19.54 6.85
N TRP A 510 -12.06 18.84 6.61
CA TRP A 510 -11.45 17.88 7.54
C TRP A 510 -10.91 18.48 8.85
N GLU A 511 -10.85 19.81 8.98
CA GLU A 511 -10.55 20.51 10.24
C GLU A 511 -11.82 20.77 11.09
N LYS A 512 -13.03 20.54 10.54
CA LYS A 512 -14.28 20.75 11.24
C LYS A 512 -14.71 19.48 11.95
N GLU A 513 -14.68 19.50 13.28
CA GLU A 513 -14.95 18.32 14.11
C GLU A 513 -16.32 17.69 13.82
N GLU A 514 -17.38 18.50 13.66
CA GLU A 514 -18.75 18.03 13.32
C GLU A 514 -18.82 17.27 11.98
N VAL A 515 -18.00 17.68 11.00
CA VAL A 515 -17.90 16.98 9.70
C VAL A 515 -17.15 15.68 9.86
N VAL A 516 -16.03 15.69 10.58
CA VAL A 516 -15.22 14.49 10.86
C VAL A 516 -16.03 13.46 11.65
N ASN A 517 -16.77 13.90 12.69
CA ASN A 517 -17.62 13.02 13.48
C ASN A 517 -18.71 12.35 12.63
N ARG A 518 -19.36 13.11 11.74
CA ARG A 518 -20.35 12.57 10.79
C ARG A 518 -19.76 11.52 9.86
N MET A 519 -18.53 11.73 9.37
CA MET A 519 -17.84 10.75 8.54
C MET A 519 -17.54 9.46 9.32
N LEU A 520 -17.06 9.57 10.55
CA LEU A 520 -16.79 8.40 11.41
C LEU A 520 -18.08 7.61 11.70
N GLU A 521 -19.17 8.30 12.07
CA GLU A 521 -20.48 7.68 12.32
C GLU A 521 -21.03 6.96 11.07
N GLU A 522 -20.88 7.57 9.88
CA GLU A 522 -21.30 6.97 8.61
C GLU A 522 -20.64 5.59 8.37
N PHE A 523 -19.39 5.44 8.77
CA PHE A 523 -18.65 4.17 8.66
C PHE A 523 -18.75 3.30 9.92
N GLY A 524 -19.62 3.65 10.87
CA GLY A 524 -19.93 2.87 12.07
C GLY A 524 -18.87 2.94 13.17
N LEU A 525 -18.07 3.99 13.19
CA LEU A 525 -17.06 4.25 14.23
C LEU A 525 -17.57 5.25 15.26
N ASP A 526 -17.05 5.11 16.49
CA ASP A 526 -17.29 6.06 17.58
C ASP A 526 -16.52 7.36 17.29
N PRO A 527 -17.22 8.52 17.18
CA PRO A 527 -16.55 9.79 16.88
C PRO A 527 -15.60 10.28 17.97
N ASP A 528 -15.78 9.87 19.22
CA ASP A 528 -14.91 10.29 20.34
C ASP A 528 -13.58 9.55 20.36
N GLU A 529 -13.56 8.30 19.84
CA GLU A 529 -12.39 7.44 19.86
C GLU A 529 -11.80 7.17 18.47
N GLY A 530 -12.57 7.45 17.41
CA GLY A 530 -12.22 7.12 16.03
C GLY A 530 -11.24 8.10 15.39
N HIS A 531 -10.47 7.58 14.43
CA HIS A 531 -9.56 8.38 13.60
C HIS A 531 -9.80 8.09 12.12
N ILE A 532 -9.59 9.09 11.28
CA ILE A 532 -9.47 8.96 9.83
C ILE A 532 -7.99 8.98 9.46
N ILE A 533 -7.54 8.00 8.68
CA ILE A 533 -6.17 7.92 8.16
C ILE A 533 -6.26 7.81 6.65
N ASN A 534 -5.66 8.75 5.93
CA ASN A 534 -5.66 8.78 4.47
C ASN A 534 -4.35 9.30 3.88
N GLY A 535 -4.17 9.12 2.55
CA GLY A 535 -3.03 9.56 1.75
C GLY A 535 -3.44 10.52 0.63
N HIS A 536 -2.93 10.28 -0.59
CA HIS A 536 -3.27 10.88 -1.88
C HIS A 536 -2.86 12.34 -2.09
N VAL A 537 -2.93 13.18 -1.07
CA VAL A 537 -2.56 14.60 -1.18
C VAL A 537 -1.32 14.83 -0.33
N PRO A 538 -0.17 15.11 -0.96
CA PRO A 538 1.08 15.33 -0.24
C PRO A 538 0.98 16.46 0.77
N VAL A 539 1.50 16.24 1.98
CA VAL A 539 1.61 17.26 3.02
C VAL A 539 2.77 18.20 2.69
N HIS A 540 2.49 19.49 2.56
CA HIS A 540 3.46 20.53 2.25
C HIS A 540 4.23 20.98 3.52
N GLN A 541 5.09 20.09 4.06
CA GLN A 541 5.80 20.36 5.31
C GLN A 541 6.72 21.59 5.22
N LEU A 542 7.33 21.86 4.05
CA LEU A 542 8.15 23.06 3.84
C LEU A 542 7.35 24.36 3.97
N GLU A 543 6.03 24.31 3.71
CA GLU A 543 5.11 25.43 3.89
C GLU A 543 4.49 25.46 5.30
N GLY A 544 4.89 24.54 6.18
CA GLY A 544 4.42 24.45 7.57
C GLY A 544 3.09 23.70 7.73
N GLU A 545 2.65 22.94 6.72
CA GLU A 545 1.44 22.15 6.82
C GLU A 545 1.62 21.00 7.83
N ASN A 546 0.64 20.84 8.74
CA ASN A 546 0.64 19.76 9.73
C ASN A 546 -0.11 18.54 9.16
N PRO A 547 0.49 17.34 9.13
CA PRO A 547 -0.19 16.12 8.74
C PRO A 547 -1.32 15.68 9.70
N VAL A 548 -1.29 16.17 10.93
CA VAL A 548 -2.30 15.89 11.95
C VAL A 548 -3.33 17.02 11.95
N LYS A 549 -4.58 16.69 11.60
CA LYS A 549 -5.71 17.61 11.45
C LYS A 549 -6.76 17.35 12.53
N CYS A 550 -7.65 18.31 12.76
CA CYS A 550 -8.79 18.17 13.67
C CYS A 550 -8.39 17.55 15.03
N ASP A 551 -7.41 18.16 15.70
CA ASP A 551 -6.90 17.71 17.01
C ASP A 551 -6.53 16.20 17.09
N GLY A 552 -6.06 15.62 15.96
CA GLY A 552 -5.66 14.22 15.87
C GLY A 552 -6.73 13.27 15.38
N LYS A 553 -7.93 13.73 15.07
CA LYS A 553 -9.00 12.89 14.49
C LYS A 553 -8.73 12.53 13.03
N VAL A 554 -8.01 13.37 12.26
CA VAL A 554 -7.63 13.10 10.88
C VAL A 554 -6.10 13.13 10.75
N ILE A 555 -5.53 12.12 10.14
CA ILE A 555 -4.09 11.97 9.97
C ILE A 555 -3.79 11.68 8.49
N VAL A 556 -3.11 12.62 7.84
CA VAL A 556 -2.68 12.49 6.45
C VAL A 556 -1.27 11.94 6.43
N ILE A 557 -1.06 10.78 5.79
CA ILE A 557 0.23 10.09 5.80
C ILE A 557 0.96 10.11 4.45
N ASP A 558 0.46 10.86 3.46
CA ASP A 558 1.21 11.13 2.23
C ASP A 558 2.31 12.15 2.50
N GLY A 559 3.52 11.65 2.67
CA GLY A 559 4.72 12.46 2.88
C GLY A 559 5.62 12.55 1.64
N GLY A 560 5.18 12.00 0.49
CA GLY A 560 5.94 12.02 -0.76
C GLY A 560 7.14 11.08 -0.77
N PHE A 561 6.92 9.76 -0.66
CA PHE A 561 7.97 8.76 -0.92
C PHE A 561 8.61 8.97 -2.28
N CYS A 562 7.79 9.35 -3.27
CA CYS A 562 8.23 9.63 -4.64
C CYS A 562 9.23 10.80 -4.69
N GLU A 563 10.36 10.58 -5.35
CA GLU A 563 11.41 11.59 -5.53
C GLU A 563 10.89 12.90 -6.14
N ALA A 564 9.91 12.81 -7.05
CA ALA A 564 9.30 13.96 -7.72
C ALA A 564 8.64 14.97 -6.74
N TYR A 565 8.21 14.53 -5.55
CA TYR A 565 7.56 15.37 -4.55
C TYR A 565 8.48 15.87 -3.44
N ARG A 566 9.69 15.34 -3.29
CA ARG A 566 10.63 15.70 -2.21
C ARG A 566 10.93 17.20 -2.14
N ASN A 567 10.98 17.86 -3.29
CA ASN A 567 11.20 19.33 -3.37
C ASN A 567 10.01 20.13 -2.81
N VAL A 568 8.84 19.54 -2.70
CA VAL A 568 7.60 20.17 -2.20
C VAL A 568 7.33 19.77 -0.77
N THR A 569 7.47 18.48 -0.46
CA THR A 569 7.20 17.93 0.88
C THR A 569 8.34 18.17 1.87
N GLY A 570 9.59 18.16 1.43
CA GLY A 570 10.77 18.31 2.29
C GLY A 570 11.17 17.05 3.05
N ILE A 571 10.41 15.97 2.93
CA ILE A 571 10.66 14.65 3.53
C ILE A 571 10.47 13.55 2.49
N ALA A 572 10.81 12.32 2.84
CA ALA A 572 10.67 11.15 2.00
C ALA A 572 9.60 10.17 2.52
N GLY A 573 8.50 10.67 3.03
CA GLY A 573 7.35 9.90 3.46
C GLY A 573 7.08 9.95 4.96
N TYR A 574 5.86 9.55 5.31
CA TYR A 574 5.44 9.31 6.69
C TYR A 574 5.12 7.83 6.92
N THR A 575 5.34 7.38 8.14
CA THR A 575 4.73 6.15 8.67
C THR A 575 3.98 6.47 9.94
N LEU A 576 2.71 6.12 10.00
CA LEU A 576 1.96 6.13 11.24
C LEU A 576 2.16 4.78 11.95
N VAL A 577 2.40 4.81 13.25
CA VAL A 577 2.59 3.63 14.09
C VAL A 577 1.55 3.64 15.20
N TYR A 578 0.68 2.63 15.25
CA TYR A 578 -0.28 2.43 16.32
C TYR A 578 0.18 1.27 17.21
N SER A 579 0.75 1.60 18.33
CA SER A 579 1.24 0.65 19.34
C SER A 579 0.29 0.54 20.52
N SER A 580 0.62 -0.30 21.51
CA SER A 580 -0.13 -0.38 22.77
C SER A 580 -0.09 0.91 23.60
N TYR A 581 0.77 1.85 23.27
CA TYR A 581 0.91 3.16 23.94
C TYR A 581 0.18 4.30 23.22
N GLY A 582 -0.32 4.08 22.01
CA GLY A 582 -1.03 5.07 21.20
C GLY A 582 -0.48 5.23 19.79
N LEU A 583 -0.88 6.32 19.15
CA LEU A 583 -0.52 6.70 17.78
C LEU A 583 0.69 7.63 17.76
N SER A 584 1.63 7.37 16.87
CA SER A 584 2.78 8.23 16.61
C SER A 584 3.12 8.28 15.13
N LEU A 585 3.39 9.47 14.62
CA LEU A 585 3.80 9.71 13.23
C LEU A 585 5.33 9.80 13.18
N THR A 586 5.92 9.09 12.23
CA THR A 586 7.37 9.09 11.97
C THR A 586 7.60 9.66 10.58
N ALA A 587 8.39 10.73 10.49
CA ALA A 587 8.87 11.28 9.21
C ALA A 587 10.17 10.59 8.81
N HIS A 588 10.34 10.37 7.51
CA HIS A 588 11.53 9.73 6.94
C HIS A 588 12.37 10.72 6.15
N GLU A 589 13.69 10.58 6.25
CA GLU A 589 14.65 11.22 5.38
C GLU A 589 14.79 10.42 4.07
N PRO A 590 15.30 11.05 2.98
CA PRO A 590 15.55 10.33 1.74
C PRO A 590 16.52 9.16 1.97
N PHE A 591 16.16 8.00 1.45
CA PHE A 591 17.01 6.82 1.44
C PHE A 591 17.93 6.86 0.22
N THR A 592 19.22 6.56 0.41
CA THR A 592 20.22 6.59 -0.65
C THR A 592 20.41 5.20 -1.24
N SER A 593 20.97 4.27 -0.44
CA SER A 593 21.15 2.87 -0.84
C SER A 593 21.41 1.98 0.38
N ALA A 594 21.29 0.67 0.20
CA ALA A 594 21.63 -0.30 1.23
C ALA A 594 23.12 -0.27 1.57
N GLU A 595 24.00 -0.05 0.58
CA GLU A 595 25.45 0.08 0.76
C GLU A 595 25.78 1.29 1.64
N ASP A 596 25.20 2.46 1.33
CA ASP A 596 25.41 3.67 2.12
C ASP A 596 24.91 3.48 3.57
N ALA A 597 23.74 2.87 3.75
CA ALA A 597 23.20 2.58 5.07
C ALA A 597 24.09 1.64 5.89
N VAL A 598 24.70 0.63 5.26
CA VAL A 598 25.64 -0.30 5.90
C VAL A 598 26.97 0.37 6.27
N GLU A 599 27.47 1.24 5.39
CA GLU A 599 28.77 1.90 5.58
C GLU A 599 28.69 3.04 6.61
N THR A 600 27.66 3.88 6.51
CA THR A 600 27.51 5.06 7.37
C THR A 600 26.75 4.77 8.68
N GLU A 601 26.05 3.64 8.75
CA GLU A 601 25.16 3.26 9.86
C GLU A 601 24.08 4.33 10.15
N ARG A 602 23.67 5.09 9.12
CA ARG A 602 22.60 6.08 9.22
C ARG A 602 21.24 5.40 9.05
N ASP A 603 20.28 5.90 9.81
CA ASP A 603 18.86 5.55 9.65
C ASP A 603 18.12 6.75 9.05
N ILE A 604 17.07 6.51 8.29
CA ILE A 604 16.25 7.55 7.64
C ILE A 604 15.13 8.10 8.54
N VAL A 605 15.07 7.68 9.79
CA VAL A 605 14.08 8.19 10.75
C VAL A 605 14.54 9.56 11.25
N SER A 606 13.88 10.63 10.79
CA SER A 606 14.26 12.00 11.16
C SER A 606 13.54 12.51 12.42
N ASN A 607 12.23 12.32 12.49
CA ASN A 607 11.42 12.82 13.59
C ASN A 607 10.23 11.89 13.89
N ARG A 608 9.93 11.73 15.17
CA ARG A 608 8.77 11.00 15.65
C ARG A 608 7.93 11.90 16.55
N VAL A 609 6.70 12.15 16.15
CA VAL A 609 5.74 12.96 16.89
C VAL A 609 4.62 12.05 17.41
N ALA A 610 4.30 12.19 18.69
CA ALA A 610 3.12 11.55 19.25
C ALA A 610 1.87 12.28 18.76
N VAL A 611 0.93 11.53 18.18
CA VAL A 611 -0.39 12.04 17.77
C VAL A 611 -1.37 11.88 18.92
N ARG A 612 -1.40 10.70 19.53
CA ARG A 612 -2.26 10.41 20.69
C ARG A 612 -1.57 9.42 21.62
N TYR A 613 -1.58 9.68 22.91
CA TYR A 613 -1.20 8.72 23.94
C TYR A 613 -2.42 8.04 24.55
N ASN A 614 -2.37 6.74 24.70
CA ASN A 614 -3.38 6.02 25.44
C ASN A 614 -3.22 6.29 26.95
N PRO A 615 -4.29 6.60 27.69
CA PRO A 615 -4.20 6.85 29.14
C PRO A 615 -3.75 5.61 29.93
N ARG A 616 -3.98 4.41 29.38
CA ARG A 616 -3.43 3.14 29.82
C ARG A 616 -2.89 2.35 28.65
N ARG A 617 -2.01 1.40 28.90
CA ARG A 617 -1.51 0.51 27.86
C ARG A 617 -2.66 -0.30 27.27
N ALA A 618 -2.88 -0.19 25.95
CA ALA A 618 -3.90 -0.95 25.25
C ALA A 618 -3.56 -2.44 25.20
N LEU A 619 -4.56 -3.29 25.42
CA LEU A 619 -4.44 -4.73 25.38
C LEU A 619 -5.10 -5.30 24.12
N VAL A 620 -4.85 -6.57 23.82
CA VAL A 620 -5.56 -7.29 22.75
C VAL A 620 -7.07 -7.23 22.98
N GLY A 621 -7.52 -7.31 24.23
CA GLY A 621 -8.94 -7.20 24.59
C GLY A 621 -9.63 -5.89 24.22
N ASP A 622 -8.86 -4.84 23.92
CA ASP A 622 -9.37 -3.52 23.48
C ASP A 622 -9.47 -3.40 21.94
N THR A 623 -9.01 -4.41 21.20
CA THR A 623 -8.96 -4.41 19.72
C THR A 623 -10.14 -5.15 19.10
N ASP A 624 -10.34 -5.01 17.79
CA ASP A 624 -11.36 -5.76 17.05
C ASP A 624 -11.10 -7.27 17.11
N ASN A 625 -9.83 -7.70 17.03
CA ASN A 625 -9.47 -9.09 17.30
C ASN A 625 -9.88 -9.51 18.71
N GLY A 626 -9.73 -8.64 19.70
CA GLY A 626 -10.16 -8.89 21.07
C GLY A 626 -11.67 -9.04 21.19
N LYS A 627 -12.47 -8.27 20.44
CA LYS A 627 -13.93 -8.44 20.37
C LYS A 627 -14.29 -9.83 19.82
N ALA A 628 -13.68 -10.23 18.69
CA ALA A 628 -13.89 -11.57 18.11
C ALA A 628 -13.47 -12.70 19.07
N LEU A 629 -12.38 -12.55 19.82
CA LEU A 629 -11.97 -13.52 20.84
C LEU A 629 -12.97 -13.60 21.99
N LYS A 630 -13.54 -12.48 22.43
CA LYS A 630 -14.58 -12.45 23.47
C LYS A 630 -15.86 -13.17 23.01
N GLU A 631 -16.28 -12.96 21.77
CA GLU A 631 -17.41 -13.69 21.16
C GLU A 631 -17.12 -15.18 21.13
N ARG A 632 -15.95 -15.59 20.68
CA ARG A 632 -15.53 -17.00 20.65
C ARG A 632 -15.51 -17.64 22.04
N ILE A 633 -15.06 -16.91 23.06
CA ILE A 633 -15.12 -17.36 24.45
C ILE A 633 -16.57 -17.61 24.90
N GLN A 634 -17.51 -16.73 24.54
CA GLN A 634 -18.93 -16.91 24.87
C GLN A 634 -19.53 -18.13 24.17
N GLU A 635 -19.23 -18.34 22.90
CA GLU A 635 -19.66 -19.54 22.17
C GLU A 635 -19.14 -20.84 22.81
N LEU A 636 -17.85 -20.86 23.18
CA LEU A 636 -17.24 -22.00 23.86
C LEU A 636 -17.84 -22.24 25.26
N LYS A 637 -18.23 -21.19 25.99
CA LYS A 637 -18.95 -21.31 27.27
C LYS A 637 -20.34 -21.91 27.05
N GLN A 638 -21.05 -21.55 25.99
CA GLN A 638 -22.33 -22.17 25.63
C GLN A 638 -22.14 -23.65 25.28
N LEU A 639 -21.08 -24.02 24.57
CA LEU A 639 -20.74 -25.40 24.27
C LEU A 639 -20.45 -26.20 25.55
N LEU A 640 -19.68 -25.64 26.50
CA LEU A 640 -19.44 -26.26 27.80
C LEU A 640 -20.73 -26.52 28.59
N ASP A 641 -21.65 -25.56 28.58
CA ASP A 641 -22.95 -25.72 29.24
C ASP A 641 -23.78 -26.81 28.57
N ALA A 642 -23.77 -26.90 27.22
CA ALA A 642 -24.43 -27.96 26.47
C ALA A 642 -23.86 -29.35 26.78
N TYR A 643 -22.55 -29.50 26.94
CA TYR A 643 -21.92 -30.75 27.41
C TYR A 643 -22.34 -31.10 28.84
N ARG A 644 -22.27 -30.15 29.78
CA ARG A 644 -22.63 -30.37 31.20
C ARG A 644 -24.10 -30.74 31.38
N LYS A 645 -24.98 -30.21 30.55
CA LYS A 645 -26.41 -30.51 30.54
C LYS A 645 -26.78 -31.79 29.76
N GLY A 646 -25.80 -32.42 29.13
CA GLY A 646 -26.03 -33.61 28.30
C GLY A 646 -26.77 -33.36 26.99
N VAL A 647 -26.91 -32.08 26.56
CA VAL A 647 -27.55 -31.70 25.29
C VAL A 647 -26.69 -32.12 24.10
N ILE A 648 -25.38 -32.03 24.25
CA ILE A 648 -24.37 -32.55 23.34
C ILE A 648 -23.51 -33.55 24.09
N LYS A 649 -23.18 -34.66 23.46
CA LYS A 649 -22.31 -35.68 24.06
C LYS A 649 -20.86 -35.43 23.67
N GLU A 650 -19.95 -35.60 24.64
CA GLU A 650 -18.51 -35.58 24.33
C GLU A 650 -18.13 -36.75 23.41
N LYS A 651 -17.26 -36.47 22.47
CA LYS A 651 -16.60 -37.51 21.64
C LYS A 651 -15.22 -37.78 22.24
N LYS A 652 -15.07 -38.90 22.92
CA LYS A 652 -13.79 -39.36 23.48
C LYS A 652 -12.88 -39.95 22.42
#